data_1cbf0890b39ab62b87e06af5c5999fdc
#
_entry.id   1cbf0890b39ab62b87e06af5c5999fdc
#
_cell.length_a   1.000
_cell.length_b   1.000
_cell.length_c   1.000
_cell.angle_alpha   90.00
_cell.angle_beta   90.00
_cell.angle_gamma   90.00
#
_symmetry.space_group_name_H-M   'P 1'
#
loop_
_entity.id
_entity.type
_entity.pdbx_description
1 polymer ?
#
loop_
_entity_poly.entity_id
_entity_poly.type
_entity_poly.pdbx_seq_one_letter_code
_entity_poly.pdbx_strand_id
1 'polypeptide(L)'
;STDMTRTAELLLEIGCEELPAGFIDPALAWLEVELPKALTEHRIAHGGVTADGTPRRLTVIVDDVAAAQADLEEVLQGPAWSVAFDATGALTPAGEGFLKKNGLDAAALFRTEGKKGPVVAARRHSAGRPTSEVLPGILEALLPRIPFKKTMRWGDRHVTNGAVFGRPVQWLLALFDDRPLSIRFADVVSGSTTRGHRYHAPHAVTVTSVASYLEALDNGHVVLSRKERARQIVEQASALAAAEGGRLVDDPALVDLVKNLVEKPWPLLGRFEPRFLGVPKELLISEAREHQKYFMVVDGKSGQDLLPCFVVVAGSDSRDKAALAAGNARVLRARFEDGAFYFRTDGERTLASRVADLDKLVFHKELGHYGEKARRQHDLVVEFVDAIGDGLQKAGFDDVAALGIAGTRAALLCKADLTSGVVNEFPELQGVMGRYYALKDGEAADVASALEEHYAPRHAGAALPRSDVGAIVGIADRLDTVVGILGIGKAPTGSADPFALRRAAIAVMGIVLDRRYRFALADVVGDAVDGYHRQGRLTAVSRDKLVAQVVDFLVGRLRGVLVDRAAAHGFADAADVVDAALGARGGVADIPDVWDRLLAVARLRGRDAASFAAVAATFKRVGNIVKKARDDGHAVPATLPVAEELEHSAERDLLELVRSLGRSDDHDTTLQQVVALRPAVAAFFDDVMVMVDDARLRSARLALLGAIDERLGAVADFTRLQG
;
A
#
# COMPACT_ATOMS: atom_id res chain seq x y z
N SER A 1 33.26 -35.10 -22.02
CA SER A 1 31.94 -35.16 -21.34
C SER A 1 31.93 -34.12 -20.24
N THR A 2 31.24 -33.01 -20.47
CA THR A 2 30.99 -32.02 -19.43
C THR A 2 30.06 -32.68 -18.41
N ASP A 3 30.45 -32.77 -17.17
CA ASP A 3 29.64 -33.34 -16.12
C ASP A 3 28.42 -32.43 -15.93
N MET A 4 27.27 -32.83 -16.49
CA MET A 4 26.02 -32.06 -16.49
C MET A 4 25.40 -31.88 -15.09
N THR A 5 25.97 -32.53 -14.06
CA THR A 5 25.52 -32.43 -12.68
C THR A 5 26.32 -31.41 -11.85
N ARG A 6 27.41 -30.85 -12.42
CA ARG A 6 28.25 -29.89 -11.72
C ARG A 6 27.63 -28.51 -11.71
N THR A 7 27.55 -27.91 -10.56
CA THR A 7 27.16 -26.51 -10.34
C THR A 7 28.34 -25.69 -9.82
N ALA A 8 28.27 -24.38 -9.98
CA ALA A 8 29.28 -23.45 -9.52
C ALA A 8 28.62 -22.10 -9.16
N GLU A 9 29.37 -21.28 -8.42
CA GLU A 9 28.91 -19.92 -8.10
C GLU A 9 29.22 -18.96 -9.25
N LEU A 10 28.29 -18.02 -9.48
CA LEU A 10 28.48 -16.86 -10.34
C LEU A 10 28.58 -15.61 -9.47
N LEU A 11 29.64 -14.83 -9.66
CA LEU A 11 29.82 -13.52 -9.06
C LEU A 11 29.93 -12.45 -10.14
N LEU A 12 29.13 -11.41 -10.03
CA LEU A 12 29.22 -10.18 -10.82
C LEU A 12 29.31 -8.98 -9.88
N GLU A 13 30.36 -8.17 -10.00
CA GLU A 13 30.47 -6.84 -9.38
C GLU A 13 30.56 -5.78 -10.46
N ILE A 14 29.73 -4.75 -10.36
CA ILE A 14 29.78 -3.55 -11.18
C ILE A 14 30.27 -2.41 -10.30
N GLY A 15 31.53 -2.05 -10.44
CA GLY A 15 32.14 -0.93 -9.71
C GLY A 15 31.96 0.37 -10.46
N CYS A 16 31.51 1.42 -9.77
CA CYS A 16 31.18 2.71 -10.39
C CYS A 16 31.54 3.89 -9.47
N GLU A 17 31.40 5.10 -9.98
CA GLU A 17 31.37 6.30 -9.14
C GLU A 17 30.13 6.29 -8.27
N GLU A 18 30.12 7.10 -7.19
CA GLU A 18 29.09 7.06 -6.15
C GLU A 18 27.69 7.26 -6.70
N LEU A 19 26.88 6.19 -6.65
CA LEU A 19 25.47 6.21 -7.00
C LEU A 19 24.68 7.00 -5.95
N PRO A 20 23.70 7.80 -6.36
CA PRO A 20 22.72 8.34 -5.43
C PRO A 20 22.04 7.23 -4.64
N ALA A 21 21.81 7.44 -3.35
CA ALA A 21 21.24 6.42 -2.46
C ALA A 21 19.95 5.77 -3.03
N GLY A 22 19.06 6.56 -3.60
CA GLY A 22 17.81 6.08 -4.18
C GLY A 22 17.93 5.31 -5.51
N PHE A 23 19.16 5.13 -6.03
CA PHE A 23 19.41 4.32 -7.24
C PHE A 23 19.74 2.86 -6.90
N ILE A 24 20.27 2.61 -5.70
CA ILE A 24 20.87 1.33 -5.32
C ILE A 24 19.81 0.25 -5.15
N ASP A 25 18.84 0.46 -4.26
CA ASP A 25 17.82 -0.55 -3.97
C ASP A 25 17.00 -0.97 -5.19
N PRO A 26 16.49 -0.04 -6.05
CA PRO A 26 15.78 -0.43 -7.26
C PRO A 26 16.64 -1.20 -8.27
N ALA A 27 17.92 -0.83 -8.42
CA ALA A 27 18.83 -1.52 -9.33
C ALA A 27 19.13 -2.95 -8.88
N LEU A 28 19.34 -3.15 -7.58
CA LEU A 28 19.57 -4.47 -7.00
C LEU A 28 18.34 -5.35 -7.06
N ALA A 29 17.16 -4.82 -6.73
CA ALA A 29 15.88 -5.54 -6.84
C ALA A 29 15.62 -5.98 -8.29
N TRP A 30 15.94 -5.13 -9.26
CA TRP A 30 15.83 -5.48 -10.68
C TRP A 30 16.80 -6.61 -11.06
N LEU A 31 18.03 -6.58 -10.60
CA LEU A 31 19.03 -7.62 -10.86
C LEU A 31 18.63 -8.96 -10.25
N GLU A 32 18.05 -8.98 -9.05
CA GLU A 32 17.52 -10.19 -8.39
C GLU A 32 16.39 -10.87 -9.18
N VAL A 33 15.69 -10.14 -10.02
CA VAL A 33 14.60 -10.67 -10.84
C VAL A 33 15.07 -11.02 -12.26
N GLU A 34 15.78 -10.11 -12.90
CA GLU A 34 16.09 -10.26 -14.34
C GLU A 34 17.27 -11.19 -14.62
N LEU A 35 18.25 -11.30 -13.72
CA LEU A 35 19.36 -12.24 -13.92
C LEU A 35 18.89 -13.70 -13.86
N PRO A 36 18.16 -14.17 -12.82
CA PRO A 36 17.64 -15.54 -12.79
C PRO A 36 16.70 -15.83 -13.98
N LYS A 37 15.89 -14.87 -14.38
CA LYS A 37 15.04 -14.99 -15.55
C LYS A 37 15.86 -15.21 -16.83
N ALA A 38 16.92 -14.42 -17.02
CA ALA A 38 17.80 -14.55 -18.17
C ALA A 38 18.55 -15.91 -18.17
N LEU A 39 18.99 -16.40 -17.02
CA LEU A 39 19.58 -17.74 -16.89
C LEU A 39 18.59 -18.83 -17.29
N THR A 40 17.35 -18.75 -16.80
CA THR A 40 16.27 -19.68 -17.14
C THR A 40 15.92 -19.65 -18.63
N GLU A 41 15.79 -18.47 -19.23
CA GLU A 41 15.54 -18.29 -20.66
C GLU A 41 16.64 -18.92 -21.52
N HIS A 42 17.88 -18.93 -21.03
CA HIS A 42 19.02 -19.58 -21.65
C HIS A 42 19.22 -21.04 -21.21
N ARG A 43 18.24 -21.62 -20.52
CA ARG A 43 18.23 -23.03 -20.07
C ARG A 43 19.41 -23.37 -19.12
N ILE A 44 19.81 -22.41 -18.31
CA ILE A 44 20.83 -22.58 -17.27
C ILE A 44 20.12 -22.68 -15.94
N ALA A 45 20.13 -23.86 -15.34
CA ALA A 45 19.59 -24.04 -13.98
C ALA A 45 20.48 -23.33 -12.96
N HIS A 46 19.85 -22.81 -11.92
CA HIS A 46 20.54 -22.05 -10.88
C HIS A 46 19.83 -22.19 -9.53
N GLY A 47 20.55 -21.89 -8.44
CA GLY A 47 20.03 -21.82 -7.09
C GLY A 47 19.59 -20.41 -6.68
N GLY A 48 19.91 -20.03 -5.43
CA GLY A 48 19.60 -18.73 -4.86
C GLY A 48 20.31 -17.58 -5.56
N VAL A 49 19.67 -16.41 -5.54
CA VAL A 49 20.26 -15.17 -6.05
C VAL A 49 20.29 -14.16 -4.92
N THR A 50 21.43 -13.56 -4.68
CA THR A 50 21.63 -12.50 -3.71
C THR A 50 22.20 -11.27 -4.41
N ALA A 51 21.50 -10.14 -4.34
CA ALA A 51 22.02 -8.87 -4.82
C ALA A 51 22.18 -7.90 -3.65
N ASP A 52 23.36 -7.34 -3.53
CA ASP A 52 23.66 -6.32 -2.53
C ASP A 52 24.63 -5.28 -3.09
N GLY A 53 24.80 -4.17 -2.42
CA GLY A 53 25.62 -3.10 -2.97
C GLY A 53 25.89 -1.97 -1.99
N THR A 54 26.78 -1.10 -2.44
CA THR A 54 27.20 0.13 -1.75
C THR A 54 27.06 1.31 -2.72
N PRO A 55 27.29 2.55 -2.30
CA PRO A 55 27.32 3.67 -3.25
C PRO A 55 28.22 3.45 -4.47
N ARG A 56 29.29 2.65 -4.33
CA ARG A 56 30.30 2.46 -5.38
C ARG A 56 30.27 1.12 -6.09
N ARG A 57 29.34 0.21 -5.73
CA ARG A 57 29.23 -1.11 -6.36
C ARG A 57 27.85 -1.71 -6.28
N LEU A 58 27.48 -2.43 -7.33
CA LEU A 58 26.34 -3.35 -7.34
C LEU A 58 26.91 -4.75 -7.52
N THR A 59 26.55 -5.69 -6.65
CA THR A 59 27.06 -7.06 -6.64
C THR A 59 25.93 -8.04 -6.71
N VAL A 60 26.05 -9.06 -7.54
CA VAL A 60 25.12 -10.20 -7.61
C VAL A 60 25.90 -11.49 -7.48
N ILE A 61 25.41 -12.35 -6.61
CA ILE A 61 25.93 -13.72 -6.42
C ILE A 61 24.80 -14.69 -6.72
N VAL A 62 25.09 -15.69 -7.54
CA VAL A 62 24.13 -16.75 -7.88
C VAL A 62 24.75 -18.08 -7.49
N ASP A 63 24.05 -18.81 -6.64
CA ASP A 63 24.47 -20.13 -6.18
C ASP A 63 24.05 -21.21 -7.18
N ASP A 64 24.73 -22.34 -7.16
CA ASP A 64 24.39 -23.57 -7.87
C ASP A 64 24.06 -23.38 -9.36
N VAL A 65 24.79 -22.53 -10.04
CA VAL A 65 24.61 -22.33 -11.49
C VAL A 65 25.16 -23.56 -12.26
N ALA A 66 24.35 -24.16 -13.09
CA ALA A 66 24.73 -25.36 -13.88
C ALA A 66 25.92 -25.06 -14.80
N ALA A 67 26.86 -25.99 -14.89
CA ALA A 67 28.09 -25.85 -15.71
C ALA A 67 27.78 -25.82 -17.23
N ALA A 68 26.62 -26.28 -17.66
CA ALA A 68 26.15 -26.25 -19.05
C ALA A 68 24.65 -25.98 -19.13
N GLN A 69 24.23 -25.45 -20.26
CA GLN A 69 22.80 -25.35 -20.60
C GLN A 69 22.17 -26.76 -20.69
N ALA A 70 20.91 -26.86 -20.31
CA ALA A 70 20.14 -28.06 -20.57
C ALA A 70 19.99 -28.27 -22.09
N ASP A 71 20.03 -29.52 -22.52
CA ASP A 71 19.76 -29.88 -23.91
C ASP A 71 18.33 -29.43 -24.32
N LEU A 72 18.17 -29.10 -25.55
CA LEU A 72 16.86 -28.73 -26.13
C LEU A 72 16.41 -29.76 -27.12
N GLU A 73 15.26 -30.39 -26.86
CA GLU A 73 14.55 -31.18 -27.84
C GLU A 73 13.36 -30.35 -28.35
N GLU A 74 13.37 -30.05 -29.61
CA GLU A 74 12.27 -29.36 -30.31
C GLU A 74 11.61 -30.27 -31.31
N VAL A 75 10.27 -30.26 -31.34
CA VAL A 75 9.50 -30.86 -32.42
C VAL A 75 9.19 -29.77 -33.44
N LEU A 76 9.92 -29.80 -34.52
CA LEU A 76 9.71 -28.93 -35.66
C LEU A 76 8.58 -29.49 -36.53
N GLN A 77 7.52 -28.70 -36.74
CA GLN A 77 6.44 -29.07 -37.66
C GLN A 77 6.72 -28.51 -39.05
N GLY A 78 6.55 -29.36 -40.04
CA GLY A 78 6.75 -29.06 -41.45
C GLY A 78 5.43 -29.04 -42.25
N PRO A 79 5.49 -29.23 -43.57
CA PRO A 79 4.31 -29.23 -44.41
C PRO A 79 3.37 -30.40 -44.08
N ALA A 80 2.15 -30.36 -44.67
CA ALA A 80 1.21 -31.46 -44.56
C ALA A 80 1.85 -32.78 -45.04
N TRP A 81 1.53 -33.89 -44.38
CA TRP A 81 2.12 -35.19 -44.67
C TRP A 81 2.00 -35.55 -46.14
N SER A 82 0.82 -35.31 -46.74
CA SER A 82 0.54 -35.55 -48.18
C SER A 82 1.28 -34.61 -49.13
N VAL A 83 1.88 -33.54 -48.64
CA VAL A 83 2.71 -32.60 -49.39
C VAL A 83 4.19 -32.96 -49.26
N ALA A 84 4.59 -33.47 -48.10
CA ALA A 84 5.97 -33.87 -47.81
C ALA A 84 6.38 -35.23 -48.39
N PHE A 85 5.41 -36.14 -48.55
CA PHE A 85 5.60 -37.47 -49.10
C PHE A 85 4.65 -37.72 -50.26
N ASP A 86 5.13 -38.37 -51.31
CA ASP A 86 4.32 -38.79 -52.42
C ASP A 86 3.54 -40.11 -52.15
N ALA A 87 2.75 -40.58 -53.13
CA ALA A 87 1.94 -41.78 -52.95
C ALA A 87 2.78 -43.07 -52.79
N THR A 88 4.08 -43.04 -53.12
CA THR A 88 5.00 -44.16 -52.95
C THR A 88 5.76 -44.10 -51.62
N GLY A 89 5.56 -43.05 -50.84
CA GLY A 89 6.28 -42.82 -49.57
C GLY A 89 7.65 -42.17 -49.76
N ALA A 90 7.98 -41.67 -50.94
CA ALA A 90 9.20 -40.93 -51.20
C ALA A 90 9.03 -39.45 -50.85
N LEU A 91 10.13 -38.80 -50.38
CA LEU A 91 10.14 -37.37 -50.08
C LEU A 91 9.93 -36.54 -51.36
N THR A 92 9.03 -35.60 -51.27
CA THR A 92 8.82 -34.57 -52.30
C THR A 92 9.83 -33.43 -52.12
N PRO A 93 9.99 -32.54 -53.13
CA PRO A 93 10.81 -31.33 -52.95
C PRO A 93 10.44 -30.49 -51.74
N ALA A 94 9.17 -30.51 -51.29
CA ALA A 94 8.72 -29.82 -50.07
C ALA A 94 9.24 -30.50 -48.79
N GLY A 95 9.24 -31.84 -48.75
CA GLY A 95 9.83 -32.62 -47.67
C GLY A 95 11.35 -32.47 -47.60
N GLU A 96 12.04 -32.55 -48.76
CA GLU A 96 13.50 -32.29 -48.84
C GLU A 96 13.85 -30.86 -48.43
N GLY A 97 13.06 -29.86 -48.85
CA GLY A 97 13.21 -28.47 -48.46
C GLY A 97 13.10 -28.26 -46.95
N PHE A 98 12.18 -28.97 -46.30
CA PHE A 98 12.04 -28.95 -44.84
C PHE A 98 13.28 -29.51 -44.15
N LEU A 99 13.81 -30.64 -44.61
CA LEU A 99 15.05 -31.24 -44.10
C LEU A 99 16.25 -30.30 -44.28
N LYS A 100 16.46 -29.79 -45.49
CA LYS A 100 17.57 -28.89 -45.82
C LYS A 100 17.52 -27.59 -45.02
N LYS A 101 16.33 -27.00 -44.89
CA LYS A 101 16.13 -25.76 -44.11
C LYS A 101 16.51 -25.93 -42.61
N ASN A 102 16.26 -27.11 -42.07
CA ASN A 102 16.46 -27.39 -40.64
C ASN A 102 17.73 -28.21 -40.35
N GLY A 103 18.53 -28.59 -41.39
CA GLY A 103 19.76 -29.36 -41.25
C GLY A 103 19.52 -30.77 -40.67
N LEU A 104 18.46 -31.43 -41.10
CA LEU A 104 17.99 -32.71 -40.57
C LEU A 104 18.13 -33.83 -41.57
N ASP A 105 18.29 -35.07 -41.09
CA ASP A 105 18.26 -36.28 -41.92
C ASP A 105 16.82 -36.83 -42.03
N ALA A 106 16.55 -37.54 -43.13
CA ALA A 106 15.25 -38.15 -43.38
C ALA A 106 14.79 -39.10 -42.26
N ALA A 107 15.73 -39.77 -41.61
CA ALA A 107 15.48 -40.67 -40.48
C ALA A 107 14.90 -39.96 -39.24
N ALA A 108 15.03 -38.63 -39.14
CA ALA A 108 14.47 -37.83 -38.02
C ALA A 108 12.98 -37.51 -38.20
N LEU A 109 12.41 -37.79 -39.38
CA LEU A 109 11.02 -37.45 -39.70
C LEU A 109 10.04 -38.45 -39.11
N PHE A 110 8.96 -37.92 -38.57
CA PHE A 110 7.80 -38.68 -38.11
C PHE A 110 6.51 -37.91 -38.39
N ARG A 111 5.39 -38.64 -38.35
CA ARG A 111 4.05 -38.08 -38.55
C ARG A 111 3.48 -37.60 -37.22
N THR A 112 2.90 -36.40 -37.21
CA THR A 112 2.18 -35.86 -36.07
C THR A 112 0.90 -35.15 -36.52
N GLU A 113 -0.04 -34.93 -35.61
CA GLU A 113 -1.26 -34.17 -35.91
C GLU A 113 -0.98 -32.65 -35.81
N GLY A 114 -1.29 -31.95 -36.89
CA GLY A 114 -1.25 -30.47 -36.93
C GLY A 114 -2.68 -29.88 -36.89
N LYS A 115 -2.79 -28.58 -36.86
CA LYS A 115 -4.09 -27.86 -36.78
C LYS A 115 -5.04 -28.13 -37.95
N LYS A 116 -4.51 -28.59 -39.09
CA LYS A 116 -5.27 -28.85 -40.35
C LYS A 116 -5.11 -30.28 -40.85
N GLY A 117 -4.78 -31.24 -39.98
CA GLY A 117 -4.53 -32.62 -40.28
C GLY A 117 -3.06 -33.02 -40.15
N PRO A 118 -2.70 -34.26 -40.56
CA PRO A 118 -1.36 -34.81 -40.37
C PRO A 118 -0.28 -33.98 -41.06
N VAL A 119 0.80 -33.68 -40.32
CA VAL A 119 1.97 -32.98 -40.83
C VAL A 119 3.24 -33.81 -40.61
N VAL A 120 4.28 -33.54 -41.39
CA VAL A 120 5.61 -34.03 -41.09
C VAL A 120 6.20 -33.26 -39.91
N ALA A 121 6.84 -33.99 -39.02
CA ALA A 121 7.58 -33.37 -37.91
C ALA A 121 8.97 -34.03 -37.81
N ALA A 122 9.88 -33.31 -37.19
CA ALA A 122 11.19 -33.86 -36.88
C ALA A 122 11.60 -33.41 -35.47
N ARG A 123 12.29 -34.30 -34.77
CA ARG A 123 12.94 -33.93 -33.48
C ARG A 123 14.31 -33.34 -33.79
N ARG A 124 14.51 -32.11 -33.32
CA ARG A 124 15.83 -31.47 -33.34
C ARG A 124 16.40 -31.48 -31.94
N HIS A 125 17.51 -32.17 -31.76
CA HIS A 125 18.28 -32.14 -30.53
C HIS A 125 19.38 -31.10 -30.67
N SER A 126 19.40 -30.13 -29.75
CA SER A 126 20.46 -29.13 -29.64
C SER A 126 21.16 -29.32 -28.30
N ALA A 127 22.41 -29.79 -28.33
CA ALA A 127 23.19 -29.97 -27.14
C ALA A 127 23.41 -28.61 -26.41
N GLY A 128 23.34 -28.64 -25.08
CA GLY A 128 23.64 -27.50 -24.27
C GLY A 128 25.10 -27.05 -24.38
N ARG A 129 25.32 -25.75 -24.46
CA ARG A 129 26.68 -25.17 -24.48
C ARG A 129 27.18 -25.00 -23.05
N PRO A 130 28.51 -25.00 -22.83
CA PRO A 130 29.10 -24.66 -21.55
C PRO A 130 28.61 -23.29 -21.07
N THR A 131 28.20 -23.20 -19.81
CA THR A 131 27.69 -21.96 -19.21
C THR A 131 28.70 -20.82 -19.27
N SER A 132 29.98 -21.11 -19.11
CA SER A 132 31.07 -20.13 -19.24
C SER A 132 31.17 -19.45 -20.62
N GLU A 133 30.64 -20.08 -21.68
CA GLU A 133 30.58 -19.48 -23.02
C GLU A 133 29.33 -18.64 -23.25
N VAL A 134 28.28 -18.91 -22.51
CA VAL A 134 26.96 -18.26 -22.68
C VAL A 134 26.80 -17.05 -21.75
N LEU A 135 27.32 -17.14 -20.52
CA LEU A 135 27.22 -16.10 -19.51
C LEU A 135 27.71 -14.71 -19.97
N PRO A 136 28.85 -14.57 -20.68
CA PRO A 136 29.29 -13.26 -21.12
C PRO A 136 28.22 -12.51 -21.90
N GLY A 137 27.59 -13.16 -22.87
CA GLY A 137 26.52 -12.54 -23.67
C GLY A 137 25.27 -12.16 -22.84
N ILE A 138 24.89 -13.00 -21.86
CA ILE A 138 23.77 -12.72 -20.95
C ILE A 138 24.08 -11.48 -20.12
N LEU A 139 25.26 -11.44 -19.48
CA LEU A 139 25.64 -10.34 -18.59
C LEU A 139 25.80 -9.02 -19.35
N GLU A 140 26.44 -9.04 -20.51
CA GLU A 140 26.59 -7.85 -21.37
C GLU A 140 25.22 -7.30 -21.85
N ALA A 141 24.24 -8.16 -22.09
CA ALA A 141 22.90 -7.76 -22.48
C ALA A 141 22.11 -7.18 -21.28
N LEU A 142 22.38 -7.58 -20.05
CA LEU A 142 21.69 -7.09 -18.85
C LEU A 142 22.22 -5.71 -18.40
N LEU A 143 23.52 -5.46 -18.45
CA LEU A 143 24.13 -4.24 -17.91
C LEU A 143 23.48 -2.93 -18.38
N PRO A 144 23.20 -2.71 -19.68
CA PRO A 144 22.57 -1.47 -20.15
C PRO A 144 21.09 -1.35 -19.77
N ARG A 145 20.46 -2.41 -19.30
CA ARG A 145 19.03 -2.46 -18.96
C ARG A 145 18.75 -2.17 -17.49
N ILE A 146 19.78 -2.09 -16.64
CA ILE A 146 19.62 -1.76 -15.22
C ILE A 146 18.90 -0.39 -15.09
N PRO A 147 17.74 -0.32 -14.39
CA PRO A 147 16.93 0.89 -14.38
C PRO A 147 17.51 1.95 -13.42
N PHE A 148 17.71 3.14 -13.94
CA PHE A 148 18.06 4.33 -13.15
C PHE A 148 17.13 5.48 -13.49
N LYS A 149 16.66 6.24 -12.48
CA LYS A 149 15.83 7.43 -12.69
C LYS A 149 16.51 8.48 -13.57
N LYS A 150 17.83 8.57 -13.48
CA LYS A 150 18.68 9.42 -14.33
C LYS A 150 19.94 8.64 -14.66
N THR A 151 20.34 8.74 -15.90
CA THR A 151 21.61 8.16 -16.40
C THR A 151 22.53 9.26 -16.86
N MET A 152 23.81 8.95 -16.92
CA MET A 152 24.82 9.83 -17.51
C MET A 152 25.69 9.05 -18.49
N ARG A 153 26.32 9.78 -19.41
CA ARG A 153 27.36 9.32 -20.31
C ARG A 153 28.68 9.82 -19.80
N TRP A 154 29.74 9.08 -20.12
CA TRP A 154 31.11 9.48 -19.75
C TRP A 154 32.09 9.11 -20.85
N GLY A 155 33.30 9.69 -20.82
CA GLY A 155 34.38 9.39 -21.75
C GLY A 155 34.06 9.74 -23.21
N ASP A 156 34.90 9.23 -24.11
CA ASP A 156 34.71 9.37 -25.56
C ASP A 156 33.59 8.43 -26.04
N ARG A 157 32.62 8.97 -26.77
CA ARG A 157 31.48 8.22 -27.34
C ARG A 157 31.91 7.06 -28.25
N HIS A 158 33.02 7.21 -28.93
CA HIS A 158 33.56 6.14 -29.80
C HIS A 158 34.15 4.99 -29.00
N VAL A 159 34.72 5.27 -27.81
CA VAL A 159 35.29 4.27 -26.93
C VAL A 159 34.21 3.60 -26.08
N THR A 160 33.28 4.37 -25.54
CA THR A 160 32.19 3.87 -24.67
C THR A 160 30.98 3.34 -25.44
N ASN A 161 30.98 3.47 -26.77
CA ASN A 161 29.85 3.12 -27.64
C ASN A 161 28.52 3.79 -27.21
N GLY A 162 28.62 4.99 -26.62
CA GLY A 162 27.47 5.75 -26.14
C GLY A 162 26.76 5.14 -24.93
N ALA A 163 27.39 4.25 -24.20
CA ALA A 163 26.83 3.61 -23.00
C ALA A 163 26.34 4.63 -21.98
N VAL A 164 25.28 4.27 -21.29
CA VAL A 164 24.68 5.04 -20.21
C VAL A 164 24.54 4.19 -18.95
N PHE A 165 24.77 4.80 -17.80
CA PHE A 165 24.64 4.16 -16.50
C PHE A 165 24.26 5.19 -15.42
N GLY A 166 23.91 4.76 -14.21
CA GLY A 166 23.60 5.69 -13.12
C GLY A 166 24.75 6.62 -12.75
N ARG A 167 25.98 6.11 -12.80
CA ARG A 167 27.25 6.84 -12.70
C ARG A 167 28.30 6.09 -13.52
N PRO A 168 29.44 6.73 -13.90
CA PRO A 168 30.50 6.09 -14.68
C PRO A 168 30.97 4.76 -14.06
N VAL A 169 30.98 3.71 -14.86
CA VAL A 169 31.53 2.41 -14.46
C VAL A 169 33.04 2.49 -14.48
N GLN A 170 33.68 2.03 -13.40
CA GLN A 170 35.14 2.12 -13.19
C GLN A 170 35.84 0.77 -13.28
N TRP A 171 35.17 -0.31 -12.88
CA TRP A 171 35.68 -1.67 -12.98
C TRP A 171 34.52 -2.67 -13.07
N LEU A 172 34.82 -3.83 -13.60
CA LEU A 172 33.95 -4.99 -13.61
C LEU A 172 34.69 -6.20 -13.07
N LEU A 173 34.06 -6.93 -12.17
CA LEU A 173 34.54 -8.24 -11.73
C LEU A 173 33.47 -9.27 -12.11
N ALA A 174 33.86 -10.32 -12.82
CA ALA A 174 32.97 -11.42 -13.16
C ALA A 174 33.72 -12.74 -13.01
N LEU A 175 33.20 -13.62 -12.14
CA LEU A 175 33.74 -14.95 -11.92
C LEU A 175 32.61 -15.99 -12.11
N PHE A 176 32.99 -17.10 -12.72
CA PHE A 176 32.18 -18.32 -12.77
C PHE A 176 33.07 -19.52 -12.56
N ASP A 177 32.67 -20.41 -11.64
CA ASP A 177 33.47 -21.60 -11.30
C ASP A 177 34.94 -21.21 -10.93
N ASP A 178 35.08 -20.17 -10.11
CA ASP A 178 36.37 -19.60 -9.65
C ASP A 178 37.27 -19.13 -10.79
N ARG A 179 36.71 -18.89 -11.99
CA ARG A 179 37.42 -18.41 -13.16
C ARG A 179 36.86 -17.10 -13.66
N PRO A 180 37.71 -16.17 -14.11
CA PRO A 180 37.24 -14.91 -14.65
C PRO A 180 36.50 -15.10 -15.96
N LEU A 181 35.33 -14.44 -16.06
CA LEU A 181 34.60 -14.27 -17.31
C LEU A 181 35.01 -12.95 -17.94
N SER A 182 35.19 -12.94 -19.27
CA SER A 182 35.42 -11.71 -20.02
C SER A 182 34.12 -11.11 -20.49
N ILE A 183 33.70 -10.03 -19.86
CA ILE A 183 32.54 -9.22 -20.25
C ILE A 183 32.97 -7.78 -20.46
N ARG A 184 32.26 -7.07 -21.34
CA ARG A 184 32.56 -5.67 -21.65
C ARG A 184 31.32 -4.81 -21.43
N PHE A 185 31.53 -3.67 -20.77
CA PHE A 185 30.56 -2.60 -20.71
C PHE A 185 31.24 -1.25 -20.86
N ALA A 186 30.82 -0.47 -21.84
CA ALA A 186 31.48 0.76 -22.23
C ALA A 186 32.98 0.51 -22.57
N ASP A 187 33.87 1.23 -21.91
CA ASP A 187 35.31 1.12 -22.04
C ASP A 187 35.98 0.15 -21.04
N VAL A 188 35.15 -0.49 -20.20
CA VAL A 188 35.63 -1.40 -19.14
C VAL A 188 35.47 -2.86 -19.55
N VAL A 189 36.53 -3.64 -19.36
CA VAL A 189 36.50 -5.10 -19.49
C VAL A 189 36.66 -5.71 -18.11
N SER A 190 35.93 -6.77 -17.83
CA SER A 190 35.96 -7.45 -16.55
C SER A 190 37.28 -8.17 -16.31
N GLY A 191 37.61 -8.29 -15.04
CA GLY A 191 38.76 -9.05 -14.55
C GLY A 191 38.41 -9.80 -13.26
N SER A 192 39.44 -10.14 -12.52
CA SER A 192 39.35 -10.79 -11.20
C SER A 192 39.77 -9.86 -10.06
N THR A 193 39.60 -8.54 -10.24
CA THR A 193 40.00 -7.57 -9.21
C THR A 193 38.78 -6.75 -8.71
N THR A 194 38.72 -6.59 -7.39
CA THR A 194 37.82 -5.65 -6.72
C THR A 194 38.62 -4.51 -6.08
N ARG A 195 37.91 -3.55 -5.49
CA ARG A 195 38.53 -2.42 -4.75
C ARG A 195 37.84 -2.29 -3.39
N GLY A 196 38.68 -1.98 -2.39
CA GLY A 196 38.17 -1.64 -1.06
C GLY A 196 37.61 -0.21 -0.97
N HIS A 197 37.53 0.27 0.25
CA HIS A 197 37.08 1.63 0.56
C HIS A 197 37.97 2.68 -0.07
N ARG A 198 37.42 3.72 -0.68
CA ARG A 198 38.11 4.75 -1.45
C ARG A 198 39.34 5.36 -0.73
N TYR A 199 39.23 5.58 0.58
CA TYR A 199 40.25 6.25 1.37
C TYR A 199 41.09 5.28 2.21
N HIS A 200 40.49 4.20 2.72
CA HIS A 200 41.13 3.29 3.66
C HIS A 200 41.82 2.11 2.99
N ALA A 201 41.34 1.71 1.81
CA ALA A 201 41.88 0.59 1.04
C ALA A 201 41.70 0.82 -0.48
N PRO A 202 42.34 1.86 -1.06
CA PRO A 202 42.06 2.29 -2.45
C PRO A 202 42.60 1.34 -3.52
N HIS A 203 43.48 0.38 -3.16
CA HIS A 203 44.16 -0.49 -4.10
C HIS A 203 43.24 -1.60 -4.62
N ALA A 204 43.52 -2.05 -5.84
CA ALA A 204 42.85 -3.22 -6.42
C ALA A 204 43.34 -4.49 -5.71
N VAL A 205 42.41 -5.40 -5.42
CA VAL A 205 42.68 -6.69 -4.77
C VAL A 205 42.20 -7.79 -5.71
N THR A 206 43.08 -8.75 -6.00
CA THR A 206 42.74 -9.92 -6.80
C THR A 206 41.94 -10.91 -5.97
N VAL A 207 40.84 -11.40 -6.50
CA VAL A 207 39.96 -12.40 -5.89
C VAL A 207 39.79 -13.59 -6.84
N THR A 208 39.61 -14.76 -6.27
CA THR A 208 39.54 -16.03 -7.01
C THR A 208 38.26 -16.81 -6.79
N SER A 209 37.44 -16.39 -5.82
CA SER A 209 36.17 -17.03 -5.47
C SER A 209 35.23 -16.02 -4.82
N VAL A 210 33.94 -16.37 -4.65
CA VAL A 210 32.97 -15.58 -3.85
C VAL A 210 33.51 -15.38 -2.42
N ALA A 211 34.04 -16.41 -1.78
CA ALA A 211 34.57 -16.32 -0.42
C ALA A 211 35.72 -15.31 -0.33
N SER A 212 36.70 -15.40 -1.25
CA SER A 212 37.82 -14.45 -1.27
C SER A 212 37.43 -13.02 -1.61
N TYR A 213 36.34 -12.85 -2.38
CA TYR A 213 35.73 -11.54 -2.65
C TYR A 213 35.16 -10.91 -1.39
N LEU A 214 34.35 -11.66 -0.64
CA LEU A 214 33.72 -11.15 0.60
C LEU A 214 34.82 -10.83 1.66
N GLU A 215 35.83 -11.66 1.78
CA GLU A 215 37.01 -11.42 2.64
C GLU A 215 37.78 -10.16 2.21
N ALA A 216 37.99 -9.96 0.91
CA ALA A 216 38.65 -8.78 0.37
C ALA A 216 37.89 -7.50 0.66
N LEU A 217 36.54 -7.52 0.62
CA LEU A 217 35.71 -6.38 0.97
C LEU A 217 35.76 -6.07 2.47
N ASP A 218 35.69 -7.08 3.32
CA ASP A 218 35.76 -6.89 4.78
C ASP A 218 37.11 -6.30 5.20
N ASN A 219 38.20 -6.88 4.74
CA ASN A 219 39.56 -6.36 4.93
C ASN A 219 39.77 -4.97 4.28
N GLY A 220 39.00 -4.70 3.22
CA GLY A 220 38.96 -3.44 2.49
C GLY A 220 38.06 -2.38 3.09
N HIS A 221 37.55 -2.56 4.31
CA HIS A 221 36.61 -1.63 4.97
C HIS A 221 35.35 -1.36 4.17
N VAL A 222 34.78 -2.39 3.57
CA VAL A 222 33.49 -2.35 2.86
C VAL A 222 32.51 -3.36 3.47
N VAL A 223 31.41 -2.90 3.97
CA VAL A 223 30.30 -3.75 4.41
C VAL A 223 29.31 -3.86 3.25
N LEU A 224 29.38 -4.97 2.50
CA LEU A 224 28.58 -5.14 1.29
C LEU A 224 27.07 -5.18 1.61
N SER A 225 26.69 -5.92 2.65
CA SER A 225 25.29 -6.09 3.02
C SER A 225 24.65 -4.79 3.51
N ARG A 226 23.62 -4.33 2.79
CA ARG A 226 22.79 -3.16 3.18
C ARG A 226 22.12 -3.38 4.53
N LYS A 227 21.63 -4.60 4.78
CA LYS A 227 21.01 -4.97 6.05
C LYS A 227 22.00 -4.87 7.21
N GLU A 228 23.21 -5.32 7.01
CA GLU A 228 24.26 -5.24 8.02
C GLU A 228 24.70 -3.80 8.27
N ARG A 229 24.84 -2.97 7.20
CA ARG A 229 25.10 -1.53 7.37
C ARG A 229 24.01 -0.83 8.15
N ALA A 230 22.73 -1.11 7.85
CA ALA A 230 21.62 -0.53 8.60
C ALA A 230 21.65 -0.93 10.08
N ARG A 231 21.94 -2.22 10.38
CA ARG A 231 22.09 -2.71 11.76
C ARG A 231 23.20 -1.99 12.50
N GLN A 232 24.39 -1.88 11.86
CA GLN A 232 25.55 -1.19 12.45
C GLN A 232 25.27 0.30 12.70
N ILE A 233 24.56 0.99 11.78
CA ILE A 233 24.17 2.38 11.96
C ILE A 233 23.30 2.52 13.20
N VAL A 234 22.24 1.73 13.29
CA VAL A 234 21.28 1.81 14.43
C VAL A 234 21.98 1.48 15.74
N GLU A 235 22.76 0.40 15.79
CA GLU A 235 23.45 -0.05 17.00
C GLU A 235 24.45 1.01 17.51
N GLN A 236 25.34 1.46 16.64
CA GLN A 236 26.41 2.40 17.02
C GLN A 236 25.84 3.80 17.32
N ALA A 237 24.88 4.29 16.52
CA ALA A 237 24.26 5.57 16.75
C ALA A 237 23.42 5.57 18.04
N SER A 238 22.69 4.47 18.32
CA SER A 238 21.96 4.31 19.59
C SER A 238 22.89 4.28 20.81
N ALA A 239 24.03 3.62 20.70
CA ALA A 239 25.03 3.63 21.77
C ALA A 239 25.57 5.04 22.06
N LEU A 240 25.82 5.85 21.01
CA LEU A 240 26.22 7.24 21.15
C LEU A 240 25.14 8.09 21.81
N ALA A 241 23.89 7.93 21.42
CA ALA A 241 22.75 8.62 22.01
C ALA A 241 22.55 8.22 23.49
N ALA A 242 22.66 6.94 23.81
CA ALA A 242 22.54 6.42 25.18
C ALA A 242 23.63 6.97 26.11
N ALA A 243 24.86 7.16 25.62
CA ALA A 243 25.96 7.78 26.37
C ALA A 243 25.64 9.23 26.80
N GLU A 244 24.78 9.91 26.05
CA GLU A 244 24.27 11.26 26.39
C GLU A 244 22.99 11.23 27.26
N GLY A 245 22.55 10.05 27.69
CA GLY A 245 21.29 9.89 28.44
C GLY A 245 20.05 9.98 27.54
N GLY A 246 20.20 9.85 26.23
CA GLY A 246 19.15 9.98 25.23
C GLY A 246 18.87 8.70 24.45
N ARG A 247 17.98 8.85 23.48
CA ARG A 247 17.72 7.86 22.44
C ARG A 247 17.55 8.53 21.08
N LEU A 248 17.80 7.83 20.01
CA LEU A 248 17.55 8.36 18.66
C LEU A 248 16.07 8.62 18.45
N VAL A 249 15.77 9.68 17.71
CA VAL A 249 14.45 9.83 17.09
C VAL A 249 14.25 8.65 16.14
N ASP A 250 13.09 7.97 16.27
CA ASP A 250 12.77 6.83 15.40
C ASP A 250 12.51 7.30 13.96
N ASP A 251 13.39 6.92 13.05
CA ASP A 251 13.29 7.25 11.62
C ASP A 251 13.89 6.13 10.75
N PRO A 252 13.12 5.05 10.53
CA PRO A 252 13.57 3.94 9.68
C PRO A 252 13.89 4.38 8.24
N ALA A 253 13.17 5.39 7.73
CA ALA A 253 13.40 5.90 6.38
C ALA A 253 14.75 6.63 6.26
N LEU A 254 15.17 7.33 7.32
CA LEU A 254 16.51 7.93 7.36
C LEU A 254 17.60 6.86 7.43
N VAL A 255 17.41 5.79 8.21
CA VAL A 255 18.32 4.65 8.24
C VAL A 255 18.45 4.02 6.85
N ASP A 256 17.33 3.79 6.18
CA ASP A 256 17.27 3.25 4.81
C ASP A 256 18.00 4.13 3.79
N LEU A 257 17.93 5.43 3.95
CA LEU A 257 18.67 6.36 3.10
C LEU A 257 20.17 6.31 3.42
N VAL A 258 20.54 6.44 4.70
CA VAL A 258 21.94 6.59 5.15
C VAL A 258 22.75 5.32 4.92
N LYS A 259 22.15 4.12 5.03
CA LYS A 259 22.84 2.86 4.70
C LYS A 259 23.39 2.83 3.27
N ASN A 260 22.76 3.60 2.37
CA ASN A 260 23.14 3.71 0.96
C ASN A 260 24.00 4.96 0.64
N LEU A 261 24.47 5.70 1.66
CA LEU A 261 25.38 6.82 1.51
C LEU A 261 26.83 6.46 1.82
N VAL A 262 27.08 5.31 2.46
CA VAL A 262 28.41 4.91 2.93
C VAL A 262 28.71 3.46 2.56
N GLU A 263 29.99 3.13 2.33
CA GLU A 263 30.43 1.74 2.16
C GLU A 263 30.63 1.03 3.51
N LYS A 264 30.99 1.78 4.55
CA LYS A 264 31.06 1.36 5.95
C LYS A 264 30.63 2.52 6.82
N PRO A 265 29.76 2.32 7.81
CA PRO A 265 29.33 3.39 8.69
C PRO A 265 30.35 3.69 9.79
N TRP A 266 30.62 4.98 10.02
CA TRP A 266 31.36 5.50 11.19
C TRP A 266 30.52 6.58 11.87
N PRO A 267 29.52 6.22 12.69
CA PRO A 267 28.72 7.19 13.42
C PRO A 267 29.56 7.97 14.41
N LEU A 268 29.27 9.28 14.51
CA LEU A 268 29.86 10.15 15.49
C LEU A 268 28.85 11.15 16.04
N LEU A 269 29.04 11.55 17.29
CA LEU A 269 28.20 12.52 17.96
C LEU A 269 28.66 13.94 17.70
N GLY A 270 27.74 14.81 17.28
CA GLY A 270 27.89 16.25 17.22
C GLY A 270 27.01 16.96 18.24
N ARG A 271 27.30 18.22 18.55
CA ARG A 271 26.54 19.05 19.47
C ARG A 271 26.17 20.38 18.81
N PHE A 272 25.02 20.92 19.17
CA PHE A 272 24.58 22.25 18.75
C PHE A 272 24.24 23.10 19.96
N GLU A 273 24.08 24.41 19.77
CA GLU A 273 23.82 25.33 20.84
C GLU A 273 22.42 25.13 21.41
N PRO A 274 22.29 25.00 22.75
CA PRO A 274 20.99 24.76 23.42
C PRO A 274 19.91 25.82 23.11
N ARG A 275 20.29 27.02 22.68
CA ARG A 275 19.33 28.09 22.32
C ARG A 275 18.35 27.68 21.21
N PHE A 276 18.76 26.75 20.32
CA PHE A 276 17.88 26.23 19.27
C PHE A 276 16.75 25.37 19.81
N LEU A 277 16.84 24.82 21.01
CA LEU A 277 15.76 24.07 21.64
C LEU A 277 14.48 24.90 21.90
N GLY A 278 14.56 26.23 21.77
CA GLY A 278 13.39 27.12 21.77
C GLY A 278 12.60 27.12 20.45
N VAL A 279 13.11 26.47 19.40
CA VAL A 279 12.43 26.25 18.13
C VAL A 279 11.66 24.91 18.18
N PRO A 280 10.51 24.78 17.50
CA PRO A 280 9.79 23.49 17.46
C PRO A 280 10.70 22.33 17.09
N LYS A 281 10.65 21.25 17.87
CA LYS A 281 11.52 20.09 17.68
C LYS A 281 11.37 19.45 16.32
N GLU A 282 10.15 19.43 15.79
CA GLU A 282 9.84 18.86 14.48
C GLU A 282 10.54 19.65 13.35
N LEU A 283 10.68 20.98 13.52
CA LEU A 283 11.43 21.79 12.58
C LEU A 283 12.93 21.45 12.62
N LEU A 284 13.52 21.33 13.81
CA LEU A 284 14.93 20.94 13.95
C LEU A 284 15.20 19.53 13.41
N ILE A 285 14.26 18.60 13.63
CA ILE A 285 14.33 17.24 13.07
C ILE A 285 14.28 17.27 11.55
N SER A 286 13.35 18.03 10.96
CA SER A 286 13.25 18.17 9.50
C SER A 286 14.50 18.80 8.90
N GLU A 287 15.01 19.87 9.49
CA GLU A 287 16.27 20.51 9.05
C GLU A 287 17.44 19.54 9.04
N ALA A 288 17.63 18.83 10.15
CA ALA A 288 18.73 17.86 10.27
C ALA A 288 18.58 16.68 9.29
N ARG A 289 17.34 16.18 9.12
CA ARG A 289 17.02 15.07 8.25
C ARG A 289 17.14 15.41 6.77
N GLU A 290 16.44 16.46 6.33
CA GLU A 290 16.30 16.75 4.90
C GLU A 290 17.59 17.33 4.31
N HIS A 291 18.28 18.19 5.04
CA HIS A 291 19.47 18.84 4.52
C HIS A 291 20.77 18.08 4.82
N GLN A 292 20.89 17.48 6.01
CA GLN A 292 22.15 16.91 6.47
C GLN A 292 22.15 15.38 6.63
N LYS A 293 20.99 14.74 6.66
CA LYS A 293 20.84 13.30 6.93
C LYS A 293 21.38 12.89 8.29
N TYR A 294 21.18 13.75 9.30
CA TYR A 294 21.59 13.51 10.68
C TYR A 294 20.44 12.97 11.52
N PHE A 295 20.79 12.12 12.48
CA PHE A 295 19.86 11.57 13.46
C PHE A 295 19.81 12.48 14.68
N MET A 296 18.62 12.95 15.04
CA MET A 296 18.42 13.74 16.24
C MET A 296 18.25 12.83 17.45
N VAL A 297 18.57 13.36 18.63
CA VAL A 297 18.53 12.65 19.92
C VAL A 297 17.48 13.28 20.81
N VAL A 298 16.59 12.47 21.37
CA VAL A 298 15.62 12.87 22.39
C VAL A 298 16.04 12.38 23.77
N ASP A 299 15.55 13.05 24.82
CA ASP A 299 15.74 12.60 26.19
C ASP A 299 15.27 11.15 26.39
N GLY A 300 16.11 10.35 27.00
CA GLY A 300 15.85 8.91 27.16
C GLY A 300 14.70 8.58 28.13
N LYS A 301 14.37 9.47 29.05
CA LYS A 301 13.31 9.27 30.04
C LYS A 301 11.94 9.63 29.49
N SER A 302 11.79 10.86 29.00
CA SER A 302 10.53 11.36 28.44
C SER A 302 10.32 10.90 27.02
N GLY A 303 11.39 10.82 26.23
CA GLY A 303 11.33 10.60 24.79
C GLY A 303 10.64 11.72 24.01
N GLN A 304 10.40 12.86 24.68
CA GLN A 304 9.64 13.99 24.12
C GLN A 304 10.53 15.14 23.69
N ASP A 305 11.49 15.52 24.53
CA ASP A 305 12.31 16.69 24.32
C ASP A 305 13.63 16.34 23.62
N LEU A 306 14.09 17.20 22.71
CA LEU A 306 15.39 17.03 22.07
C LEU A 306 16.52 17.34 23.07
N LEU A 307 17.59 16.56 23.00
CA LEU A 307 18.88 16.91 23.56
C LEU A 307 19.67 17.76 22.55
N PRO A 308 20.58 18.66 22.98
CA PRO A 308 21.35 19.52 22.10
C PRO A 308 22.50 18.76 21.39
N CYS A 309 22.18 17.60 20.85
CA CYS A 309 23.13 16.73 20.13
C CYS A 309 22.45 15.97 18.98
N PHE A 310 23.29 15.50 18.08
CA PHE A 310 22.87 14.72 16.90
C PHE A 310 23.93 13.65 16.59
N VAL A 311 23.55 12.65 15.81
CA VAL A 311 24.50 11.65 15.28
C VAL A 311 24.57 11.80 13.77
N VAL A 312 25.80 11.91 13.27
CA VAL A 312 26.10 11.85 11.83
C VAL A 312 26.85 10.56 11.52
N VAL A 313 26.51 9.93 10.39
CA VAL A 313 27.21 8.75 9.90
C VAL A 313 28.24 9.21 8.88
N ALA A 314 29.51 9.18 9.26
CA ALA A 314 30.60 9.52 8.37
C ALA A 314 30.90 8.38 7.39
N GLY A 315 31.34 8.74 6.19
CA GLY A 315 31.78 7.79 5.16
C GLY A 315 33.25 7.39 5.27
N SER A 316 33.97 7.87 6.30
CA SER A 316 35.38 7.53 6.55
C SER A 316 35.71 7.63 8.03
N ASP A 317 36.68 6.83 8.50
CA ASP A 317 37.21 6.92 9.87
C ASP A 317 38.23 8.06 9.95
N SER A 318 37.78 9.21 10.43
CA SER A 318 38.67 10.35 10.61
C SER A 318 39.59 10.16 11.81
N ARG A 319 40.87 10.54 11.65
CA ARG A 319 41.83 10.61 12.76
C ARG A 319 41.45 11.69 13.78
N ASP A 320 40.84 12.78 13.32
CA ASP A 320 40.34 13.86 14.17
C ASP A 320 38.80 13.87 14.15
N LYS A 321 38.23 13.03 14.99
CA LYS A 321 36.75 12.94 15.14
C LYS A 321 36.16 14.21 15.72
N ALA A 322 36.89 14.93 16.56
CA ALA A 322 36.43 16.17 17.16
C ALA A 322 36.31 17.28 16.11
N ALA A 323 37.28 17.46 15.23
CA ALA A 323 37.23 18.42 14.15
C ALA A 323 36.14 18.05 13.14
N LEU A 324 35.90 16.78 12.86
CA LEU A 324 34.84 16.31 11.97
C LEU A 324 33.46 16.61 12.59
N ALA A 325 33.26 16.32 13.89
CA ALA A 325 32.02 16.64 14.60
C ALA A 325 31.76 18.15 14.62
N ALA A 326 32.75 18.97 14.91
CA ALA A 326 32.65 20.42 14.91
C ALA A 326 32.32 20.99 13.51
N GLY A 327 32.90 20.40 12.45
CA GLY A 327 32.58 20.76 11.07
C GLY A 327 31.11 20.50 10.72
N ASN A 328 30.60 19.31 11.07
CA ASN A 328 29.21 18.96 10.86
C ASN A 328 28.26 19.82 11.71
N ALA A 329 28.62 20.13 12.97
CA ALA A 329 27.85 21.03 13.83
C ALA A 329 27.76 22.45 13.25
N ARG A 330 28.84 22.95 12.63
CA ARG A 330 28.81 24.26 11.96
C ARG A 330 27.83 24.32 10.80
N VAL A 331 27.77 23.27 9.98
CA VAL A 331 26.82 23.19 8.87
C VAL A 331 25.38 23.12 9.41
N LEU A 332 25.12 22.28 10.42
CA LEU A 332 23.81 22.14 11.04
C LEU A 332 23.35 23.46 11.69
N ARG A 333 24.26 24.17 12.35
CA ARG A 333 24.00 25.48 12.92
C ARG A 333 23.46 26.46 11.88
N ALA A 334 24.08 26.55 10.70
CA ALA A 334 23.63 27.45 9.65
C ALA A 334 22.17 27.13 9.24
N ARG A 335 21.82 25.84 9.15
CA ARG A 335 20.44 25.40 8.86
C ARG A 335 19.47 25.75 9.99
N PHE A 336 19.88 25.52 11.22
CA PHE A 336 19.05 25.88 12.38
C PHE A 336 18.84 27.39 12.54
N GLU A 337 19.80 28.23 12.13
CA GLU A 337 19.60 29.68 12.05
C GLU A 337 18.54 30.05 11.02
N ASP A 338 18.56 29.42 9.84
CA ASP A 338 17.56 29.63 8.80
C ASP A 338 16.16 29.25 9.29
N GLY A 339 16.00 28.05 9.88
CA GLY A 339 14.74 27.57 10.45
C GLY A 339 14.24 28.47 11.59
N ALA A 340 15.13 28.86 12.49
CA ALA A 340 14.80 29.78 13.60
C ALA A 340 14.39 31.16 13.09
N PHE A 341 15.00 31.64 12.01
CA PHE A 341 14.61 32.89 11.37
C PHE A 341 13.19 32.80 10.79
N TYR A 342 12.88 31.77 10.01
CA TYR A 342 11.53 31.57 9.49
C TYR A 342 10.50 31.46 10.61
N PHE A 343 10.77 30.64 11.64
CA PHE A 343 9.86 30.47 12.78
C PHE A 343 9.59 31.79 13.50
N ARG A 344 10.61 32.61 13.73
CA ARG A 344 10.47 33.93 14.37
C ARG A 344 9.65 34.88 13.49
N THR A 345 10.00 35.00 12.21
CA THR A 345 9.30 35.88 11.24
C THR A 345 7.85 35.48 11.07
N ASP A 346 7.58 34.18 10.99
CA ASP A 346 6.20 33.66 10.92
C ASP A 346 5.40 34.06 12.17
N GLY A 347 6.06 34.06 13.32
CA GLY A 347 5.44 34.43 14.58
C GLY A 347 5.20 35.93 14.80
N GLU A 348 5.59 36.81 13.87
CA GLU A 348 5.28 38.26 13.92
C GLU A 348 3.81 38.54 13.58
N ARG A 349 3.13 37.60 12.96
CA ARG A 349 1.71 37.64 12.60
C ARG A 349 0.95 36.50 13.23
N THR A 350 -0.29 36.75 13.66
CA THR A 350 -1.15 35.67 14.16
C THR A 350 -1.58 34.72 13.04
N LEU A 351 -1.82 33.47 13.39
CA LEU A 351 -2.33 32.47 12.47
C LEU A 351 -3.68 32.91 11.86
N ALA A 352 -4.54 33.49 12.67
CA ALA A 352 -5.82 34.03 12.21
C ALA A 352 -5.67 35.12 11.15
N SER A 353 -4.66 35.98 11.24
CA SER A 353 -4.39 37.03 10.23
C SER A 353 -3.94 36.45 8.89
N ARG A 354 -3.42 35.21 8.88
CA ARG A 354 -2.96 34.52 7.67
C ARG A 354 -4.11 33.88 6.88
N VAL A 355 -5.29 33.74 7.48
CA VAL A 355 -6.46 33.17 6.77
C VAL A 355 -6.80 33.96 5.51
N ALA A 356 -6.66 35.28 5.53
CA ALA A 356 -6.87 36.13 4.35
C ALA A 356 -5.88 35.85 3.21
N ASP A 357 -4.65 35.41 3.52
CA ASP A 357 -3.65 35.08 2.51
C ASP A 357 -3.97 33.76 1.78
N LEU A 358 -4.82 32.90 2.34
CA LEU A 358 -5.32 31.68 1.70
C LEU A 358 -6.11 31.98 0.39
N ASP A 359 -6.68 33.20 0.27
CA ASP A 359 -7.34 33.62 -0.97
C ASP A 359 -6.36 33.85 -2.14
N LYS A 360 -5.04 33.89 -1.87
CA LYS A 360 -3.96 33.96 -2.86
C LYS A 360 -3.37 32.60 -3.20
N LEU A 361 -3.66 31.58 -2.39
CA LEU A 361 -3.12 30.23 -2.55
C LEU A 361 -4.11 29.33 -3.29
N VAL A 362 -3.76 28.93 -4.51
CA VAL A 362 -4.62 28.07 -5.33
C VAL A 362 -4.73 26.68 -4.76
N PHE A 363 -5.96 26.22 -4.45
CA PHE A 363 -6.22 24.83 -4.13
C PHE A 363 -6.29 23.98 -5.42
N HIS A 364 -7.14 24.38 -6.35
CA HIS A 364 -7.22 23.79 -7.68
C HIS A 364 -7.83 24.82 -8.65
N LYS A 365 -7.30 24.89 -9.89
CA LYS A 365 -7.72 25.90 -10.88
C LYS A 365 -9.24 25.99 -11.12
N GLU A 366 -9.95 24.84 -11.02
CA GLU A 366 -11.39 24.76 -11.22
C GLU A 366 -12.19 24.88 -9.93
N LEU A 367 -11.55 24.61 -8.77
CA LEU A 367 -12.20 24.59 -7.47
C LEU A 367 -11.90 25.82 -6.59
N GLY A 368 -11.03 26.70 -7.07
CA GLY A 368 -10.69 27.95 -6.41
C GLY A 368 -9.47 27.86 -5.47
N HIS A 369 -9.48 28.70 -4.46
CA HIS A 369 -8.35 28.93 -3.55
C HIS A 369 -8.59 28.25 -2.18
N TYR A 370 -7.53 28.13 -1.39
CA TYR A 370 -7.62 27.56 -0.04
C TYR A 370 -8.51 28.39 0.89
N GLY A 371 -8.66 29.71 0.67
CA GLY A 371 -9.62 30.53 1.42
C GLY A 371 -11.07 30.12 1.17
N GLU A 372 -11.44 29.82 -0.09
CA GLU A 372 -12.76 29.29 -0.43
C GLU A 372 -12.96 27.91 0.24
N LYS A 373 -11.92 27.05 0.20
CA LYS A 373 -11.95 25.75 0.86
C LYS A 373 -12.13 25.88 2.39
N ALA A 374 -11.40 26.77 3.05
CA ALA A 374 -11.51 26.99 4.49
C ALA A 374 -12.95 27.42 4.90
N ARG A 375 -13.57 28.28 4.10
CA ARG A 375 -14.98 28.69 4.32
C ARG A 375 -15.95 27.52 4.13
N ARG A 376 -15.77 26.69 3.10
CA ARG A 376 -16.60 25.48 2.90
C ARG A 376 -16.41 24.49 4.04
N GLN A 377 -15.17 24.29 4.52
CA GLN A 377 -14.90 23.43 5.66
C GLN A 377 -15.55 23.93 6.95
N HIS A 378 -15.52 25.24 7.19
CA HIS A 378 -16.22 25.86 8.32
C HIS A 378 -17.72 25.54 8.27
N ASP A 379 -18.37 25.82 7.14
CA ASP A 379 -19.80 25.60 6.98
C ASP A 379 -20.15 24.09 7.10
N LEU A 380 -19.35 23.23 6.50
CA LEU A 380 -19.54 21.78 6.58
C LEU A 380 -19.36 21.23 8.00
N VAL A 381 -18.48 21.82 8.81
CA VAL A 381 -18.35 21.45 10.24
C VAL A 381 -19.61 21.84 11.02
N VAL A 382 -20.23 22.98 10.73
CA VAL A 382 -21.49 23.36 11.36
C VAL A 382 -22.56 22.30 11.09
N GLU A 383 -22.81 21.97 9.83
CA GLU A 383 -23.83 20.98 9.41
C GLU A 383 -23.49 19.59 9.96
N PHE A 384 -22.21 19.21 9.95
CA PHE A 384 -21.79 17.90 10.45
C PHE A 384 -21.96 17.73 11.96
N VAL A 385 -21.62 18.75 12.76
CA VAL A 385 -21.83 18.73 14.22
C VAL A 385 -23.32 18.67 14.54
N ASP A 386 -24.16 19.38 13.78
CA ASP A 386 -25.60 19.28 13.94
C ASP A 386 -26.10 17.85 13.62
N ALA A 387 -25.63 17.26 12.51
CA ALA A 387 -26.01 15.92 12.11
C ALA A 387 -25.65 14.84 13.14
N ILE A 388 -24.49 14.96 13.83
CA ILE A 388 -24.04 13.97 14.82
C ILE A 388 -24.44 14.30 16.26
N GLY A 389 -24.96 15.50 16.52
CA GLY A 389 -25.18 16.04 17.87
C GLY A 389 -26.09 15.18 18.74
N ASP A 390 -27.24 14.76 18.22
CA ASP A 390 -28.16 13.88 18.94
C ASP A 390 -27.52 12.52 19.32
N GLY A 391 -26.72 11.95 18.41
CA GLY A 391 -25.99 10.71 18.63
C GLY A 391 -24.95 10.86 19.72
N LEU A 392 -24.21 11.96 19.71
CA LEU A 392 -23.19 12.28 20.71
C LEU A 392 -23.81 12.48 22.10
N GLN A 393 -24.92 13.23 22.21
CA GLN A 393 -25.63 13.44 23.47
C GLN A 393 -26.13 12.12 24.07
N LYS A 394 -26.70 11.25 23.25
CA LYS A 394 -27.13 9.91 23.67
C LYS A 394 -25.95 9.01 24.11
N ALA A 395 -24.77 9.24 23.57
CA ALA A 395 -23.54 8.58 23.96
C ALA A 395 -22.85 9.17 25.20
N GLY A 396 -23.45 10.24 25.79
CA GLY A 396 -22.96 10.91 27.02
C GLY A 396 -21.94 12.03 26.75
N PHE A 397 -21.94 12.61 25.55
CA PHE A 397 -21.11 13.78 25.26
C PHE A 397 -21.82 15.04 25.77
N ASP A 398 -21.21 15.74 26.72
CA ASP A 398 -21.88 16.77 27.50
C ASP A 398 -22.07 18.13 26.78
N ASP A 399 -21.13 18.50 25.87
CA ASP A 399 -21.12 19.84 25.28
C ASP A 399 -20.86 19.83 23.77
N VAL A 400 -21.90 19.49 23.00
CA VAL A 400 -21.87 19.51 21.54
C VAL A 400 -21.69 20.93 20.99
N ALA A 401 -22.17 21.95 21.73
CA ALA A 401 -22.04 23.35 21.32
C ALA A 401 -20.55 23.80 21.37
N ALA A 402 -19.84 23.43 22.43
CA ALA A 402 -18.40 23.69 22.52
C ALA A 402 -17.62 22.98 21.42
N LEU A 403 -17.99 21.73 21.09
CA LEU A 403 -17.41 21.00 19.97
C LEU A 403 -17.61 21.76 18.64
N GLY A 404 -18.80 22.30 18.39
CA GLY A 404 -19.11 23.10 17.21
C GLY A 404 -18.26 24.38 17.14
N ILE A 405 -18.15 25.11 18.26
CA ILE A 405 -17.32 26.33 18.34
C ILE A 405 -15.84 26.03 18.06
N ALA A 406 -15.29 25.03 18.72
CA ALA A 406 -13.89 24.62 18.52
C ALA A 406 -13.66 24.09 17.09
N GLY A 407 -14.57 23.28 16.58
CA GLY A 407 -14.50 22.69 15.23
C GLY A 407 -14.54 23.75 14.13
N THR A 408 -15.44 24.71 14.20
CA THR A 408 -15.54 25.80 13.21
C THR A 408 -14.31 26.71 13.26
N ARG A 409 -13.82 27.02 14.46
CA ARG A 409 -12.56 27.77 14.62
C ARG A 409 -11.38 27.04 14.01
N ALA A 410 -11.23 25.74 14.31
CA ALA A 410 -10.16 24.91 13.76
C ALA A 410 -10.28 24.78 12.24
N ALA A 411 -11.47 24.62 11.68
CA ALA A 411 -11.70 24.54 10.24
C ALA A 411 -11.24 25.79 9.48
N LEU A 412 -11.43 26.98 10.04
CA LEU A 412 -10.92 28.22 9.45
C LEU A 412 -9.39 28.33 9.50
N LEU A 413 -8.78 27.83 10.57
CA LEU A 413 -7.34 28.02 10.83
C LEU A 413 -6.48 26.88 10.23
N CYS A 414 -7.05 25.70 9.98
CA CYS A 414 -6.28 24.47 9.72
C CYS A 414 -5.40 24.49 8.47
N LYS A 415 -5.61 25.42 7.56
CA LYS A 415 -4.78 25.61 6.35
C LYS A 415 -3.96 26.90 6.37
N ALA A 416 -4.09 27.73 7.42
CA ALA A 416 -3.44 29.04 7.47
C ALA A 416 -1.91 28.96 7.52
N ASP A 417 -1.36 27.89 8.11
CA ASP A 417 0.08 27.64 8.16
C ASP A 417 0.72 27.35 6.79
N LEU A 418 -0.07 26.99 5.78
CA LEU A 418 0.41 26.86 4.39
C LEU A 418 0.98 28.16 3.82
N THR A 419 0.66 29.30 4.42
CA THR A 419 1.18 30.62 4.03
C THR A 419 2.41 31.04 4.83
N SER A 420 2.90 30.17 5.71
CA SER A 420 4.08 30.44 6.54
C SER A 420 5.39 30.10 5.82
N GLY A 421 6.47 30.78 6.22
CA GLY A 421 7.80 30.53 5.67
C GLY A 421 8.30 29.13 5.97
N VAL A 422 8.06 28.66 7.21
CA VAL A 422 8.46 27.29 7.60
C VAL A 422 7.77 26.23 6.76
N VAL A 423 6.45 26.30 6.56
CA VAL A 423 5.73 25.29 5.77
C VAL A 423 6.03 25.37 4.29
N ASN A 424 6.37 26.56 3.76
CA ASN A 424 6.85 26.68 2.39
C ASN A 424 8.19 25.96 2.17
N GLU A 425 9.10 25.99 3.15
CA GLU A 425 10.39 25.28 3.09
C GLU A 425 10.23 23.80 3.43
N PHE A 426 9.39 23.47 4.45
CA PHE A 426 9.13 22.12 4.94
C PHE A 426 7.64 21.78 4.87
N PRO A 427 7.12 21.40 3.68
CA PRO A 427 5.70 21.09 3.50
C PRO A 427 5.17 19.96 4.39
N GLU A 428 6.03 19.05 4.83
CA GLU A 428 5.67 17.96 5.76
C GLU A 428 5.30 18.45 7.14
N LEU A 429 5.66 19.69 7.51
CA LEU A 429 5.32 20.30 8.80
C LEU A 429 3.96 21.02 8.80
N GLN A 430 3.21 20.96 7.69
CA GLN A 430 1.84 21.46 7.65
C GLN A 430 0.98 20.80 8.75
N GLY A 431 0.20 21.62 9.44
CA GLY A 431 -0.57 21.22 10.61
C GLY A 431 0.25 21.24 11.91
N VAL A 432 1.46 20.69 11.92
CA VAL A 432 2.36 20.78 13.07
C VAL A 432 2.67 22.24 13.39
N MET A 433 3.07 23.02 12.38
CA MET A 433 3.34 24.45 12.56
C MET A 433 2.07 25.24 12.89
N GLY A 434 0.94 24.87 12.27
CA GLY A 434 -0.37 25.42 12.64
C GLY A 434 -0.63 25.31 14.14
N ARG A 435 -0.38 24.15 14.74
CA ARG A 435 -0.52 23.91 16.19
C ARG A 435 0.40 24.82 17.01
N TYR A 436 1.67 24.95 16.64
CA TYR A 436 2.61 25.81 17.38
C TYR A 436 2.22 27.29 17.30
N TYR A 437 1.83 27.77 16.11
CA TYR A 437 1.40 29.16 15.94
C TYR A 437 0.09 29.43 16.67
N ALA A 438 -0.88 28.52 16.62
CA ALA A 438 -2.14 28.65 17.34
C ALA A 438 -1.93 28.76 18.85
N LEU A 439 -1.10 27.88 19.45
CA LEU A 439 -0.76 27.92 20.86
C LEU A 439 -0.06 29.24 21.25
N LYS A 440 0.87 29.69 20.41
CA LYS A 440 1.56 30.98 20.61
C LYS A 440 0.59 32.16 20.61
N ASP A 441 -0.41 32.12 19.74
CA ASP A 441 -1.42 33.17 19.59
C ASP A 441 -2.50 33.10 20.67
N GLY A 442 -2.49 32.11 21.56
CA GLY A 442 -3.46 31.92 22.63
C GLY A 442 -4.78 31.27 22.22
N GLU A 443 -4.82 30.57 21.10
CA GLU A 443 -5.96 29.72 20.74
C GLU A 443 -6.14 28.60 21.76
N ALA A 444 -7.39 28.11 21.90
CA ALA A 444 -7.67 26.98 22.78
C ALA A 444 -6.88 25.73 22.40
N ALA A 445 -6.48 24.94 23.40
CA ALA A 445 -5.59 23.79 23.19
C ALA A 445 -6.20 22.71 22.29
N ASP A 446 -7.51 22.52 22.34
CA ASP A 446 -8.25 21.59 21.48
C ASP A 446 -8.28 22.08 20.02
N VAL A 447 -8.49 23.38 19.80
CA VAL A 447 -8.37 24.02 18.47
C VAL A 447 -6.95 23.83 17.94
N ALA A 448 -5.93 24.19 18.71
CA ALA A 448 -4.54 24.06 18.28
C ALA A 448 -4.18 22.61 17.93
N SER A 449 -4.57 21.64 18.76
CA SER A 449 -4.33 20.23 18.52
C SER A 449 -5.03 19.73 17.23
N ALA A 450 -6.24 20.20 16.98
CA ALA A 450 -7.01 19.83 15.79
C ALA A 450 -6.33 20.30 14.49
N LEU A 451 -5.54 21.40 14.51
CA LEU A 451 -4.80 21.85 13.32
C LEU A 451 -3.75 20.82 12.85
N GLU A 452 -3.19 20.05 13.75
CA GLU A 452 -2.32 18.94 13.40
C GLU A 452 -3.10 17.65 13.11
N GLU A 453 -4.06 17.33 13.99
CA GLU A 453 -4.80 16.08 13.97
C GLU A 453 -5.71 15.90 12.75
N HIS A 454 -6.18 17.00 12.13
CA HIS A 454 -7.05 16.88 10.96
C HIS A 454 -6.36 16.23 9.74
N TYR A 455 -5.03 16.19 9.71
CA TYR A 455 -4.28 15.44 8.70
C TYR A 455 -4.17 13.94 9.02
N ALA A 456 -4.49 13.52 10.26
CA ALA A 456 -4.45 12.10 10.60
C ALA A 456 -5.65 11.33 9.97
N PRO A 457 -5.44 10.09 9.52
CA PRO A 457 -4.17 9.39 9.36
C PRO A 457 -3.37 9.95 8.17
N ARG A 458 -2.08 10.17 8.31
CA ARG A 458 -1.23 10.72 7.23
C ARG A 458 -0.86 9.68 6.16
N HIS A 459 -0.89 8.41 6.54
CA HIS A 459 -0.66 7.26 5.65
C HIS A 459 -1.49 6.05 6.11
N ALA A 460 -1.54 5.01 5.30
CA ALA A 460 -2.23 3.77 5.66
C ALA A 460 -1.67 3.18 6.95
N GLY A 461 -2.55 2.80 7.89
CA GLY A 461 -2.16 2.24 9.18
C GLY A 461 -1.68 3.26 10.22
N ALA A 462 -1.57 4.54 9.88
CA ALA A 462 -1.26 5.59 10.86
C ALA A 462 -2.42 5.82 11.83
N ALA A 463 -2.09 6.39 13.01
CA ALA A 463 -3.06 6.71 14.04
C ALA A 463 -4.14 7.68 13.53
N LEU A 464 -5.37 7.44 13.96
CA LEU A 464 -6.51 8.32 13.72
C LEU A 464 -6.43 9.58 14.61
N PRO A 465 -7.22 10.65 14.33
CA PRO A 465 -7.30 11.81 15.19
C PRO A 465 -7.64 11.42 16.65
N ARG A 466 -6.96 12.00 17.61
CA ARG A 466 -7.17 11.69 19.03
C ARG A 466 -8.36 12.45 19.63
N SER A 467 -8.65 13.65 19.11
CA SER A 467 -9.74 14.49 19.56
C SER A 467 -10.93 14.47 18.61
N ASP A 468 -12.13 14.76 19.12
CA ASP A 468 -13.32 14.93 18.28
C ASP A 468 -13.20 16.16 17.39
N VAL A 469 -12.59 17.25 17.87
CA VAL A 469 -12.33 18.44 17.05
C VAL A 469 -11.45 18.11 15.84
N GLY A 470 -10.35 17.39 16.06
CA GLY A 470 -9.49 16.92 14.98
C GLY A 470 -10.19 15.98 14.02
N ALA A 471 -11.05 15.11 14.53
CA ALA A 471 -11.83 14.16 13.75
C ALA A 471 -12.83 14.83 12.81
N ILE A 472 -13.66 15.76 13.34
CA ILE A 472 -14.70 16.45 12.52
C ILE A 472 -14.07 17.35 11.46
N VAL A 473 -13.00 18.08 11.78
CA VAL A 473 -12.27 18.90 10.80
C VAL A 473 -11.59 18.02 9.75
N GLY A 474 -11.02 16.88 10.17
CA GLY A 474 -10.40 15.92 9.26
C GLY A 474 -11.38 15.26 8.29
N ILE A 475 -12.61 14.98 8.73
CA ILE A 475 -13.70 14.51 7.87
C ILE A 475 -14.09 15.61 6.88
N ALA A 476 -14.33 16.83 7.36
CA ALA A 476 -14.75 17.96 6.53
C ALA A 476 -13.71 18.29 5.44
N ASP A 477 -12.43 18.31 5.76
CA ASP A 477 -11.33 18.54 4.80
C ASP A 477 -11.31 17.50 3.69
N ARG A 478 -11.45 16.22 4.05
CA ARG A 478 -11.44 15.11 3.09
C ARG A 478 -12.69 15.04 2.24
N LEU A 479 -13.86 15.25 2.82
CA LEU A 479 -15.13 15.29 2.07
C LEU A 479 -15.13 16.45 1.08
N ASP A 480 -14.72 17.64 1.48
CA ASP A 480 -14.56 18.78 0.58
C ASP A 480 -13.66 18.45 -0.62
N THR A 481 -12.52 17.81 -0.36
CA THR A 481 -11.58 17.40 -1.43
C THR A 481 -12.19 16.34 -2.34
N VAL A 482 -12.81 15.29 -1.78
CA VAL A 482 -13.41 14.20 -2.56
C VAL A 482 -14.54 14.72 -3.44
N VAL A 483 -15.45 15.53 -2.88
CA VAL A 483 -16.55 16.16 -3.62
C VAL A 483 -16.04 17.03 -4.74
N GLY A 484 -15.06 17.91 -4.45
CA GLY A 484 -14.51 18.82 -5.46
C GLY A 484 -13.85 18.09 -6.63
N ILE A 485 -12.98 17.15 -6.34
CA ILE A 485 -12.21 16.44 -7.38
C ILE A 485 -13.10 15.49 -8.20
N LEU A 486 -14.05 14.78 -7.57
CA LEU A 486 -15.02 13.98 -8.32
C LEU A 486 -15.95 14.87 -9.14
N GLY A 487 -16.36 16.02 -8.59
CA GLY A 487 -17.23 16.99 -9.27
C GLY A 487 -16.64 17.57 -10.55
N ILE A 488 -15.31 17.67 -10.66
CA ILE A 488 -14.61 18.05 -11.91
C ILE A 488 -14.23 16.85 -12.79
N GLY A 489 -14.78 15.66 -12.50
CA GLY A 489 -14.61 14.47 -13.33
C GLY A 489 -13.23 13.78 -13.20
N LYS A 490 -12.46 14.06 -12.14
CA LYS A 490 -11.11 13.48 -11.94
C LYS A 490 -11.14 12.30 -10.96
N ALA A 491 -11.98 11.32 -11.22
CA ALA A 491 -12.01 10.08 -10.45
C ALA A 491 -10.70 9.28 -10.62
N PRO A 492 -10.21 8.60 -9.56
CA PRO A 492 -9.05 7.72 -9.68
C PRO A 492 -9.28 6.58 -10.67
N THR A 493 -8.28 6.29 -11.51
CA THR A 493 -8.33 5.20 -12.51
C THR A 493 -7.16 4.24 -12.32
N GLY A 494 -7.41 2.92 -12.37
CA GLY A 494 -6.38 1.90 -12.21
C GLY A 494 -5.50 2.15 -10.96
N SER A 495 -4.18 2.25 -11.14
CA SER A 495 -3.23 2.59 -10.07
C SER A 495 -3.08 4.11 -9.83
N ALA A 496 -3.60 4.97 -10.72
CA ALA A 496 -3.43 6.40 -10.63
C ALA A 496 -4.45 7.04 -9.67
N ASP A 497 -3.96 7.72 -8.66
CA ASP A 497 -4.72 8.51 -7.68
C ASP A 497 -3.91 9.75 -7.26
N PRO A 498 -3.73 10.72 -8.17
CA PRO A 498 -2.86 11.87 -7.93
C PRO A 498 -3.37 12.79 -6.81
N PHE A 499 -4.66 12.73 -6.48
CA PHE A 499 -5.27 13.53 -5.41
C PHE A 499 -5.50 12.73 -4.12
N ALA A 500 -5.04 11.49 -4.07
CA ALA A 500 -5.17 10.60 -2.91
C ALA A 500 -6.62 10.39 -2.42
N LEU A 501 -7.58 10.40 -3.32
CA LEU A 501 -9.01 10.29 -2.98
C LEU A 501 -9.36 8.95 -2.32
N ARG A 502 -8.71 7.85 -2.75
CA ARG A 502 -8.91 6.53 -2.12
C ARG A 502 -8.49 6.54 -0.65
N ARG A 503 -7.33 7.15 -0.36
CA ARG A 503 -6.84 7.31 1.02
C ARG A 503 -7.75 8.23 1.83
N ALA A 504 -8.26 9.31 1.23
CA ALA A 504 -9.20 10.21 1.87
C ALA A 504 -10.50 9.47 2.24
N ALA A 505 -11.06 8.67 1.33
CA ALA A 505 -12.27 7.88 1.59
C ALA A 505 -12.06 6.85 2.72
N ILE A 506 -10.95 6.10 2.68
CA ILE A 506 -10.59 5.13 3.74
C ILE A 506 -10.45 5.83 5.09
N ALA A 507 -9.81 7.01 5.12
CA ALA A 507 -9.64 7.78 6.34
C ALA A 507 -10.99 8.27 6.90
N VAL A 508 -11.88 8.79 6.07
CA VAL A 508 -13.23 9.20 6.50
C VAL A 508 -13.97 8.02 7.12
N MET A 509 -14.01 6.86 6.43
CA MET A 509 -14.69 5.67 6.94
C MET A 509 -14.07 5.18 8.25
N GLY A 510 -12.74 5.18 8.34
CA GLY A 510 -12.01 4.79 9.56
C GLY A 510 -12.32 5.70 10.75
N ILE A 511 -12.32 7.02 10.54
CA ILE A 511 -12.62 8.01 11.61
C ILE A 511 -14.08 7.86 12.05
N VAL A 512 -15.04 7.76 11.12
CA VAL A 512 -16.47 7.61 11.43
C VAL A 512 -16.71 6.34 12.27
N LEU A 513 -16.09 5.23 11.90
CA LEU A 513 -16.19 3.97 12.65
C LEU A 513 -15.53 4.04 14.03
N ASP A 514 -14.37 4.69 14.13
CA ASP A 514 -13.64 4.83 15.39
C ASP A 514 -14.39 5.70 16.40
N ARG A 515 -14.88 6.85 15.94
CA ARG A 515 -15.64 7.81 16.75
C ARG A 515 -17.11 7.45 16.90
N ARG A 516 -17.58 6.47 16.13
CA ARG A 516 -18.97 6.03 16.12
C ARG A 516 -19.97 7.16 15.82
N TYR A 517 -19.58 8.05 14.90
CA TYR A 517 -20.46 9.14 14.48
C TYR A 517 -21.63 8.60 13.66
N ARG A 518 -22.85 8.81 14.16
CA ARG A 518 -24.09 8.39 13.51
C ARG A 518 -24.71 9.55 12.77
N PHE A 519 -24.84 9.43 11.48
CA PHE A 519 -25.44 10.41 10.58
C PHE A 519 -25.81 9.76 9.25
N ALA A 520 -26.70 10.41 8.48
CA ALA A 520 -27.00 10.00 7.13
C ALA A 520 -25.89 10.47 6.16
N LEU A 521 -25.12 9.51 5.62
CA LEU A 521 -23.95 9.80 4.78
C LEU A 521 -24.31 10.69 3.58
N ALA A 522 -25.46 10.43 2.92
CA ALA A 522 -25.89 11.19 1.76
C ALA A 522 -26.21 12.66 2.09
N ASP A 523 -26.72 12.94 3.29
CA ASP A 523 -27.05 14.30 3.71
C ASP A 523 -25.79 15.13 3.89
N VAL A 524 -24.82 14.62 4.65
CA VAL A 524 -23.52 15.31 4.89
C VAL A 524 -22.72 15.48 3.58
N VAL A 525 -22.75 14.49 2.69
CA VAL A 525 -22.16 14.65 1.35
C VAL A 525 -22.91 15.73 0.57
N GLY A 526 -24.25 15.80 0.70
CA GLY A 526 -25.08 16.85 0.12
C GLY A 526 -24.66 18.24 0.60
N ASP A 527 -24.45 18.42 1.89
CA ASP A 527 -23.99 19.69 2.49
C ASP A 527 -22.62 20.12 1.92
N ALA A 528 -21.71 19.16 1.72
CA ALA A 528 -20.42 19.42 1.09
C ALA A 528 -20.57 19.85 -0.38
N VAL A 529 -21.49 19.25 -1.15
CA VAL A 529 -21.81 19.67 -2.53
C VAL A 529 -22.41 21.08 -2.53
N ASP A 530 -23.33 21.35 -1.62
CA ASP A 530 -24.00 22.65 -1.47
C ASP A 530 -22.98 23.76 -1.15
N GLY A 531 -21.92 23.45 -0.40
CA GLY A 531 -20.81 24.36 -0.15
C GLY A 531 -20.14 24.84 -1.43
N TYR A 532 -19.87 23.96 -2.39
CA TYR A 532 -19.34 24.32 -3.71
C TYR A 532 -20.33 25.12 -4.53
N HIS A 533 -21.61 24.71 -4.55
CA HIS A 533 -22.64 25.41 -5.31
C HIS A 533 -22.87 26.83 -4.79
N ARG A 534 -22.86 27.06 -3.46
CA ARG A 534 -22.96 28.41 -2.87
C ARG A 534 -21.83 29.33 -3.32
N GLN A 535 -20.65 28.81 -3.64
CA GLN A 535 -19.52 29.55 -4.15
C GLN A 535 -19.48 29.66 -5.68
N GLY A 536 -20.55 29.19 -6.38
CA GLY A 536 -20.61 29.18 -7.84
C GLY A 536 -19.67 28.18 -8.51
N ARG A 537 -19.23 27.16 -7.76
CA ARG A 537 -18.40 26.06 -8.26
C ARG A 537 -19.26 24.83 -8.53
N LEU A 538 -18.82 23.96 -9.43
CA LEU A 538 -19.46 22.69 -9.80
C LEU A 538 -20.92 22.83 -10.29
N THR A 539 -21.33 24.02 -10.73
CA THR A 539 -22.71 24.34 -11.14
C THR A 539 -23.18 23.55 -12.35
N ALA A 540 -22.28 23.01 -13.15
CA ALA A 540 -22.61 22.16 -14.30
C ALA A 540 -23.00 20.74 -13.93
N VAL A 541 -22.80 20.30 -12.67
CA VAL A 541 -23.11 18.96 -12.18
C VAL A 541 -24.35 19.04 -11.28
N SER A 542 -25.34 18.17 -11.53
CA SER A 542 -26.53 18.08 -10.67
C SER A 542 -26.10 17.62 -9.26
N ARG A 543 -26.69 18.26 -8.24
CA ARG A 543 -26.47 17.94 -6.83
C ARG A 543 -26.65 16.44 -6.56
N ASP A 544 -27.81 15.91 -6.91
CA ASP A 544 -28.18 14.52 -6.59
C ASP A 544 -27.26 13.51 -7.30
N LYS A 545 -26.86 13.80 -8.54
CA LYS A 545 -25.93 12.96 -9.28
C LYS A 545 -24.54 12.95 -8.63
N LEU A 546 -24.05 14.11 -8.19
CA LEU A 546 -22.75 14.21 -7.54
C LEU A 546 -22.77 13.56 -6.15
N VAL A 547 -23.84 13.77 -5.39
CA VAL A 547 -24.05 13.11 -4.09
C VAL A 547 -24.02 11.58 -4.26
N ALA A 548 -24.79 11.04 -5.19
CA ALA A 548 -24.78 9.60 -5.46
C ALA A 548 -23.38 9.08 -5.84
N GLN A 549 -22.67 9.78 -6.73
CA GLN A 549 -21.32 9.42 -7.15
C GLN A 549 -20.32 9.42 -5.98
N VAL A 550 -20.39 10.42 -5.11
CA VAL A 550 -19.49 10.53 -3.94
C VAL A 550 -19.83 9.46 -2.91
N VAL A 551 -21.11 9.23 -2.62
CA VAL A 551 -21.55 8.16 -1.71
C VAL A 551 -21.06 6.79 -2.22
N ASP A 552 -21.29 6.49 -3.49
CA ASP A 552 -20.82 5.23 -4.10
C ASP A 552 -19.31 5.09 -4.00
N PHE A 553 -18.57 6.17 -4.22
CA PHE A 553 -17.11 6.17 -4.10
C PHE A 553 -16.64 5.88 -2.66
N LEU A 554 -17.29 6.50 -1.67
CA LEU A 554 -16.97 6.29 -0.24
C LEU A 554 -17.35 4.88 0.21
N VAL A 555 -18.55 4.43 -0.08
CA VAL A 555 -19.07 3.10 0.27
C VAL A 555 -18.26 1.99 -0.41
N GLY A 556 -17.83 2.22 -1.64
CA GLY A 556 -16.96 1.29 -2.35
C GLY A 556 -15.60 1.01 -1.63
N ARG A 557 -15.20 1.83 -0.65
CA ARG A 557 -14.01 1.62 0.19
C ARG A 557 -14.35 1.02 1.56
N LEU A 558 -15.60 1.13 1.98
CA LEU A 558 -16.03 0.66 3.30
C LEU A 558 -15.79 -0.84 3.49
N ARG A 559 -16.01 -1.66 2.45
CA ARG A 559 -15.79 -3.11 2.51
C ARG A 559 -14.37 -3.46 3.01
N GLY A 560 -13.34 -2.86 2.40
CA GLY A 560 -11.95 -3.10 2.79
C GLY A 560 -11.68 -2.67 4.24
N VAL A 561 -12.16 -1.48 4.61
CA VAL A 561 -12.01 -0.95 5.98
C VAL A 561 -12.67 -1.88 7.01
N LEU A 562 -13.85 -2.43 6.71
CA LEU A 562 -14.55 -3.35 7.60
C LEU A 562 -13.84 -4.70 7.72
N VAL A 563 -13.29 -5.25 6.63
CA VAL A 563 -12.51 -6.49 6.66
C VAL A 563 -11.26 -6.33 7.53
N ASP A 564 -10.49 -5.26 7.31
CA ASP A 564 -9.27 -4.98 8.10
C ASP A 564 -9.60 -4.76 9.58
N ARG A 565 -10.69 -4.02 9.87
CA ARG A 565 -11.15 -3.78 11.24
C ARG A 565 -11.64 -5.07 11.91
N ALA A 566 -12.36 -5.92 11.20
CA ALA A 566 -12.79 -7.22 11.72
C ALA A 566 -11.60 -8.11 12.09
N ALA A 567 -10.59 -8.18 11.23
CA ALA A 567 -9.34 -8.90 11.49
C ALA A 567 -8.63 -8.36 12.75
N ALA A 568 -8.52 -7.03 12.89
CA ALA A 568 -7.95 -6.38 14.07
C ALA A 568 -8.73 -6.67 15.38
N HIS A 569 -10.03 -6.99 15.27
CA HIS A 569 -10.88 -7.39 16.41
C HIS A 569 -10.95 -8.91 16.62
N GLY A 570 -10.08 -9.69 15.97
CA GLY A 570 -9.97 -11.14 16.15
C GLY A 570 -10.93 -11.98 15.30
N PHE A 571 -11.63 -11.38 14.33
CA PHE A 571 -12.50 -12.08 13.40
C PHE A 571 -11.75 -12.33 12.07
N ALA A 572 -10.92 -13.37 12.02
CA ALA A 572 -10.29 -13.80 10.78
C ALA A 572 -11.34 -14.31 9.79
N ASP A 573 -11.06 -14.19 8.48
CA ASP A 573 -11.91 -14.68 7.40
C ASP A 573 -13.37 -14.15 7.43
N ALA A 574 -13.54 -12.89 7.84
CA ALA A 574 -14.85 -12.25 7.96
C ALA A 574 -15.39 -11.62 6.65
N ALA A 575 -14.76 -11.89 5.50
CA ALA A 575 -15.12 -11.22 4.24
C ALA A 575 -16.59 -11.44 3.83
N ASP A 576 -17.12 -12.65 3.98
CA ASP A 576 -18.51 -12.97 3.69
C ASP A 576 -19.47 -12.37 4.72
N VAL A 577 -19.06 -12.27 5.99
CA VAL A 577 -19.83 -11.60 7.06
C VAL A 577 -19.91 -10.10 6.77
N VAL A 578 -18.82 -9.48 6.30
CA VAL A 578 -18.81 -8.09 5.84
C VAL A 578 -19.79 -7.91 4.67
N ASP A 579 -19.74 -8.80 3.67
CA ASP A 579 -20.61 -8.75 2.52
C ASP A 579 -22.11 -8.93 2.91
N ALA A 580 -22.38 -9.79 3.89
CA ALA A 580 -23.71 -9.99 4.43
C ALA A 580 -24.23 -8.75 5.18
N ALA A 581 -23.40 -8.13 6.02
CA ALA A 581 -23.77 -6.91 6.75
C ALA A 581 -24.01 -5.71 5.81
N LEU A 582 -23.15 -5.56 4.79
CA LEU A 582 -23.32 -4.54 3.74
C LEU A 582 -24.58 -4.77 2.89
N GLY A 583 -24.96 -6.03 2.69
CA GLY A 583 -26.15 -6.43 1.94
C GLY A 583 -27.46 -6.34 2.72
N ALA A 584 -27.44 -5.95 3.99
CA ALA A 584 -28.65 -5.77 4.78
C ALA A 584 -29.58 -4.72 4.19
N ARG A 585 -30.88 -4.87 4.40
CA ARG A 585 -31.92 -3.99 3.80
C ARG A 585 -31.84 -2.53 4.24
N GLY A 586 -31.31 -2.26 5.43
CA GLY A 586 -31.01 -0.91 5.91
C GLY A 586 -29.88 -0.22 5.14
N GLY A 587 -29.20 -0.95 4.26
CA GLY A 587 -28.10 -0.41 3.46
C GLY A 587 -26.94 0.10 4.31
N VAL A 588 -26.25 1.11 3.80
CA VAL A 588 -25.05 1.72 4.40
C VAL A 588 -25.26 3.18 4.81
N ALA A 589 -26.52 3.57 5.06
CA ALA A 589 -26.84 4.95 5.42
C ALA A 589 -26.17 5.38 6.74
N ASP A 590 -26.15 4.50 7.72
CA ASP A 590 -25.47 4.67 9.01
C ASP A 590 -24.28 3.69 9.10
N ILE A 591 -23.05 4.20 8.97
CA ILE A 591 -21.83 3.39 8.91
C ILE A 591 -21.52 2.64 10.22
N PRO A 592 -21.62 3.25 11.42
CA PRO A 592 -21.50 2.52 12.67
C PRO A 592 -22.52 1.39 12.84
N ASP A 593 -23.73 1.54 12.30
CA ASP A 593 -24.73 0.48 12.34
C ASP A 593 -24.32 -0.73 11.47
N VAL A 594 -23.69 -0.51 10.33
CA VAL A 594 -23.11 -1.60 9.53
C VAL A 594 -22.09 -2.40 10.33
N TRP A 595 -21.25 -1.72 11.13
CA TRP A 595 -20.30 -2.36 12.01
C TRP A 595 -20.97 -3.18 13.13
N ASP A 596 -22.03 -2.64 13.74
CA ASP A 596 -22.78 -3.33 14.79
C ASP A 596 -23.46 -4.59 14.23
N ARG A 597 -24.04 -4.52 13.04
CA ARG A 597 -24.60 -5.69 12.33
C ARG A 597 -23.55 -6.74 12.02
N LEU A 598 -22.37 -6.32 11.53
CA LEU A 598 -21.25 -7.21 11.27
C LEU A 598 -20.80 -7.93 12.56
N LEU A 599 -20.64 -7.19 13.65
CA LEU A 599 -20.24 -7.77 14.94
C LEU A 599 -21.26 -8.80 15.45
N ALA A 600 -22.55 -8.54 15.30
CA ALA A 600 -23.60 -9.49 15.71
C ALA A 600 -23.47 -10.82 14.95
N VAL A 601 -23.30 -10.77 13.63
CA VAL A 601 -23.11 -11.98 12.80
C VAL A 601 -21.78 -12.67 13.11
N ALA A 602 -20.68 -11.92 13.26
CA ALA A 602 -19.36 -12.46 13.56
C ALA A 602 -19.32 -13.15 14.93
N ARG A 603 -19.97 -12.57 15.96
CA ARG A 603 -20.12 -13.18 17.28
C ARG A 603 -20.96 -14.45 17.23
N LEU A 604 -22.04 -14.45 16.45
CA LEU A 604 -22.86 -15.65 16.25
C LEU A 604 -22.03 -16.79 15.65
N ARG A 605 -21.21 -16.51 14.63
CA ARG A 605 -20.27 -17.47 14.02
C ARG A 605 -19.22 -17.97 15.02
N GLY A 606 -18.67 -17.07 15.82
CA GLY A 606 -17.59 -17.40 16.77
C GLY A 606 -18.02 -18.23 17.97
N ARG A 607 -19.32 -18.28 18.30
CA ARG A 607 -19.84 -19.09 19.41
C ARG A 607 -19.79 -20.60 19.11
N ASP A 608 -20.21 -20.98 17.90
CA ASP A 608 -20.18 -22.37 17.43
C ASP A 608 -20.22 -22.39 15.90
N ALA A 609 -19.07 -22.63 15.28
CA ALA A 609 -18.95 -22.61 13.82
C ALA A 609 -19.78 -23.70 13.12
N ALA A 610 -19.94 -24.89 13.73
CA ALA A 610 -20.74 -25.98 13.16
C ALA A 610 -22.23 -25.64 13.18
N SER A 611 -22.72 -25.12 14.32
CA SER A 611 -24.09 -24.65 14.44
C SER A 611 -24.35 -23.46 13.54
N PHE A 612 -23.38 -22.56 13.37
CA PHE A 612 -23.50 -21.40 12.47
C PHE A 612 -23.69 -21.83 11.01
N ALA A 613 -22.94 -22.80 10.51
CA ALA A 613 -23.09 -23.31 9.16
C ALA A 613 -24.53 -23.83 8.90
N ALA A 614 -25.08 -24.54 9.86
CA ALA A 614 -26.45 -25.06 9.78
C ALA A 614 -27.50 -23.92 9.84
N VAL A 615 -27.27 -22.90 10.67
CA VAL A 615 -28.10 -21.68 10.74
C VAL A 615 -28.05 -20.94 9.41
N ALA A 616 -26.84 -20.68 8.90
CA ALA A 616 -26.64 -19.99 7.63
C ALA A 616 -27.35 -20.71 6.47
N ALA A 617 -27.21 -22.04 6.36
CA ALA A 617 -27.86 -22.86 5.35
C ALA A 617 -29.39 -22.77 5.42
N THR A 618 -29.96 -22.85 6.62
CA THR A 618 -31.42 -22.78 6.82
C THR A 618 -31.98 -21.43 6.36
N PHE A 619 -31.38 -20.34 6.82
CA PHE A 619 -31.90 -19.00 6.54
C PHE A 619 -31.51 -18.49 5.14
N LYS A 620 -30.42 -18.98 4.55
CA LYS A 620 -30.12 -18.80 3.14
C LYS A 620 -31.22 -19.40 2.25
N ARG A 621 -31.74 -20.57 2.63
CA ARG A 621 -32.89 -21.18 1.93
C ARG A 621 -34.14 -20.31 2.03
N VAL A 622 -34.45 -19.77 3.20
CA VAL A 622 -35.57 -18.83 3.40
C VAL A 622 -35.42 -17.62 2.46
N GLY A 623 -34.27 -16.94 2.50
CA GLY A 623 -34.02 -15.77 1.67
C GLY A 623 -34.09 -16.06 0.17
N ASN A 624 -33.53 -17.18 -0.28
CA ASN A 624 -33.58 -17.58 -1.69
C ASN A 624 -35.00 -17.85 -2.17
N ILE A 625 -35.86 -18.50 -1.36
CA ILE A 625 -37.26 -18.76 -1.72
C ILE A 625 -38.02 -17.47 -1.80
N VAL A 626 -37.90 -16.57 -0.81
CA VAL A 626 -38.57 -15.26 -0.80
C VAL A 626 -38.12 -14.41 -1.99
N LYS A 627 -36.83 -14.38 -2.28
CA LYS A 627 -36.29 -13.65 -3.44
C LYS A 627 -36.83 -14.21 -4.75
N LYS A 628 -36.73 -15.52 -4.95
CA LYS A 628 -37.26 -16.17 -6.16
C LYS A 628 -38.73 -15.93 -6.36
N ALA A 629 -39.54 -16.02 -5.28
CA ALA A 629 -40.98 -15.72 -5.36
C ALA A 629 -41.25 -14.29 -5.87
N ARG A 630 -40.49 -13.30 -5.39
CA ARG A 630 -40.56 -11.92 -5.87
C ARG A 630 -40.16 -11.76 -7.32
N ASP A 631 -39.05 -12.41 -7.70
CA ASP A 631 -38.52 -12.40 -9.09
C ASP A 631 -39.50 -13.05 -10.06
N ASP A 632 -40.22 -14.09 -9.64
CA ASP A 632 -41.28 -14.78 -10.39
C ASP A 632 -42.65 -14.01 -10.37
N GLY A 633 -42.72 -12.81 -9.77
CA GLY A 633 -43.87 -11.96 -9.72
C GLY A 633 -44.93 -12.33 -8.66
N HIS A 634 -44.57 -13.23 -7.71
CA HIS A 634 -45.45 -13.59 -6.60
C HIS A 634 -45.36 -12.54 -5.48
N ALA A 635 -46.53 -12.11 -4.96
CA ALA A 635 -46.58 -11.25 -3.80
C ALA A 635 -46.13 -11.99 -2.55
N VAL A 636 -45.29 -11.35 -1.73
CA VAL A 636 -44.91 -11.79 -0.38
C VAL A 636 -45.64 -10.84 0.59
N PRO A 637 -46.74 -11.26 1.20
CA PRO A 637 -47.54 -10.38 2.07
C PRO A 637 -46.74 -9.97 3.32
N ALA A 638 -46.87 -8.73 3.72
CA ALA A 638 -46.31 -8.22 4.98
C ALA A 638 -47.14 -8.62 6.21
N THR A 639 -48.43 -8.97 6.00
CA THR A 639 -49.31 -9.41 7.08
C THR A 639 -49.22 -10.93 7.24
N LEU A 640 -49.00 -11.37 8.47
CA LEU A 640 -49.03 -12.79 8.79
C LEU A 640 -50.40 -13.41 8.55
N PRO A 641 -50.47 -14.69 8.11
CA PRO A 641 -51.70 -15.39 7.89
C PRO A 641 -52.41 -15.68 9.23
N VAL A 642 -53.71 -16.04 9.15
CA VAL A 642 -54.42 -16.66 10.28
C VAL A 642 -54.22 -18.18 10.28
N ALA A 643 -54.36 -18.84 11.43
CA ALA A 643 -54.09 -20.28 11.56
C ALA A 643 -54.95 -21.15 10.64
N GLU A 644 -56.17 -20.66 10.30
CA GLU A 644 -57.11 -21.33 9.44
C GLU A 644 -56.74 -21.33 7.95
N GLU A 645 -55.79 -20.47 7.55
CA GLU A 645 -55.22 -20.42 6.20
C GLU A 645 -54.11 -21.43 5.97
N LEU A 646 -53.71 -22.16 7.03
CA LEU A 646 -52.58 -23.09 7.07
C LEU A 646 -53.05 -24.55 7.27
N GLU A 647 -52.46 -25.47 6.54
CA GLU A 647 -52.88 -26.89 6.53
C GLU A 647 -52.10 -27.77 7.48
N HIS A 648 -50.78 -27.59 7.56
CA HIS A 648 -49.90 -28.42 8.35
C HIS A 648 -49.66 -27.90 9.78
N SER A 649 -49.43 -28.79 10.74
CA SER A 649 -49.06 -28.37 12.10
C SER A 649 -47.78 -27.55 12.12
N ALA A 650 -46.76 -27.96 11.35
CA ALA A 650 -45.49 -27.26 11.28
C ALA A 650 -45.64 -25.80 10.81
N GLU A 651 -46.63 -25.49 9.95
CA GLU A 651 -46.95 -24.11 9.52
C GLU A 651 -47.54 -23.29 10.68
N ARG A 652 -48.45 -23.91 11.47
CA ARG A 652 -49.10 -23.27 12.62
C ARG A 652 -48.11 -23.06 13.76
N ASP A 653 -47.26 -24.05 14.03
CA ASP A 653 -46.19 -23.94 15.05
C ASP A 653 -45.22 -22.78 14.67
N LEU A 654 -44.82 -22.71 13.41
CA LEU A 654 -43.96 -21.62 12.92
C LEU A 654 -44.66 -20.27 13.03
N LEU A 655 -45.96 -20.19 12.72
CA LEU A 655 -46.75 -18.97 12.84
C LEU A 655 -46.78 -18.43 14.29
N GLU A 656 -46.99 -19.30 15.26
CA GLU A 656 -47.01 -18.93 16.69
C GLU A 656 -45.66 -18.36 17.11
N LEU A 657 -44.56 -19.05 16.74
CA LEU A 657 -43.20 -18.60 17.05
C LEU A 657 -42.88 -17.24 16.38
N VAL A 658 -43.22 -17.08 15.11
CA VAL A 658 -43.01 -15.80 14.41
C VAL A 658 -43.83 -14.65 15.04
N ARG A 659 -45.04 -14.92 15.48
CA ARG A 659 -45.88 -13.95 16.22
C ARG A 659 -45.29 -13.55 17.57
N SER A 660 -44.58 -14.49 18.23
CA SER A 660 -43.95 -14.24 19.52
C SER A 660 -42.66 -13.41 19.45
N LEU A 661 -42.11 -13.18 18.25
CA LEU A 661 -40.89 -12.39 18.06
C LEU A 661 -41.10 -10.93 18.52
N GLY A 662 -40.38 -10.52 19.53
CA GLY A 662 -40.29 -9.13 19.98
C GLY A 662 -39.65 -8.22 18.96
N ARG A 663 -39.93 -6.90 19.02
CA ARG A 663 -39.11 -5.90 18.33
C ARG A 663 -37.89 -5.58 19.20
N SER A 664 -36.73 -5.52 18.61
CA SER A 664 -35.50 -5.10 19.27
C SER A 664 -34.67 -4.25 18.32
N ASP A 665 -34.08 -3.19 18.83
CA ASP A 665 -33.11 -2.36 18.12
C ASP A 665 -31.68 -2.94 18.25
N ASP A 666 -31.52 -3.97 19.10
CA ASP A 666 -30.24 -4.66 19.26
C ASP A 666 -30.12 -5.84 18.27
N HIS A 667 -29.09 -5.78 17.44
CA HIS A 667 -28.84 -6.78 16.39
C HIS A 667 -28.53 -8.17 16.94
N ASP A 668 -27.80 -8.28 18.05
CA ASP A 668 -27.51 -9.55 18.70
C ASP A 668 -28.81 -10.21 19.18
N THR A 669 -29.71 -9.47 19.82
CA THR A 669 -31.00 -9.94 20.28
C THR A 669 -31.87 -10.38 19.11
N THR A 670 -31.93 -9.57 18.03
CA THR A 670 -32.70 -9.91 16.83
C THR A 670 -32.21 -11.22 16.21
N LEU A 671 -30.88 -11.40 16.07
CA LEU A 671 -30.31 -12.66 15.55
C LEU A 671 -30.62 -13.85 16.45
N GLN A 672 -30.51 -13.71 17.76
CA GLN A 672 -30.81 -14.80 18.71
C GLN A 672 -32.27 -15.24 18.63
N GLN A 673 -33.20 -14.29 18.55
CA GLN A 673 -34.62 -14.58 18.40
C GLN A 673 -34.90 -15.37 17.12
N VAL A 674 -34.31 -14.93 15.99
CA VAL A 674 -34.54 -15.60 14.70
C VAL A 674 -33.83 -16.96 14.63
N VAL A 675 -32.61 -17.07 15.16
CA VAL A 675 -31.88 -18.35 15.23
C VAL A 675 -32.64 -19.40 16.03
N ALA A 676 -33.35 -19.00 17.09
CA ALA A 676 -34.21 -19.89 17.87
C ALA A 676 -35.34 -20.48 17.04
N LEU A 677 -35.76 -19.87 15.93
CA LEU A 677 -36.77 -20.45 15.02
C LEU A 677 -36.22 -21.57 14.14
N ARG A 678 -34.91 -21.79 14.09
CA ARG A 678 -34.29 -22.76 13.17
C ARG A 678 -34.93 -24.15 13.19
N PRO A 679 -35.19 -24.79 14.38
CA PRO A 679 -35.83 -26.10 14.41
C PRO A 679 -37.23 -26.11 13.77
N ALA A 680 -38.03 -25.08 14.01
CA ALA A 680 -39.37 -24.96 13.45
C ALA A 680 -39.32 -24.67 11.93
N VAL A 681 -38.36 -23.87 11.47
CA VAL A 681 -38.13 -23.60 10.03
C VAL A 681 -37.66 -24.89 9.34
N ALA A 682 -36.81 -25.70 9.96
CA ALA A 682 -36.40 -26.98 9.40
C ALA A 682 -37.60 -27.95 9.29
N ALA A 683 -38.40 -28.12 10.34
CA ALA A 683 -39.61 -28.93 10.31
C ALA A 683 -40.62 -28.44 9.26
N PHE A 684 -40.77 -27.12 9.12
CA PHE A 684 -41.58 -26.52 8.06
C PHE A 684 -41.11 -26.93 6.66
N PHE A 685 -39.80 -26.92 6.38
CA PHE A 685 -39.25 -27.30 5.10
C PHE A 685 -39.26 -28.84 4.83
N ASP A 686 -39.32 -29.65 5.88
CA ASP A 686 -39.43 -31.09 5.73
C ASP A 686 -40.86 -31.52 5.37
N ASP A 687 -41.87 -30.81 5.94
CA ASP A 687 -43.26 -31.19 5.82
C ASP A 687 -44.05 -30.35 4.76
N VAL A 688 -43.50 -29.20 4.37
CA VAL A 688 -44.28 -28.21 3.59
C VAL A 688 -43.57 -27.80 2.30
N MET A 689 -44.26 -27.95 1.16
CA MET A 689 -43.87 -27.40 -0.12
C MET A 689 -44.40 -25.94 -0.26
N VAL A 690 -43.50 -24.96 -0.27
CA VAL A 690 -43.89 -23.54 -0.27
C VAL A 690 -44.59 -23.12 -1.55
N MET A 691 -44.04 -23.49 -2.71
CA MET A 691 -44.52 -23.10 -4.03
C MET A 691 -45.52 -24.12 -4.55
N VAL A 692 -46.76 -24.02 -4.07
CA VAL A 692 -47.90 -24.82 -4.52
C VAL A 692 -48.77 -24.06 -5.50
N ASP A 693 -49.65 -24.77 -6.21
CA ASP A 693 -50.56 -24.17 -7.21
C ASP A 693 -51.67 -23.30 -6.54
N ASP A 694 -52.14 -23.70 -5.34
CA ASP A 694 -53.08 -22.91 -4.57
C ASP A 694 -52.48 -21.54 -4.18
N ALA A 695 -52.99 -20.48 -4.79
CA ALA A 695 -52.49 -19.14 -4.62
C ALA A 695 -52.66 -18.60 -3.19
N ARG A 696 -53.74 -19.01 -2.49
CA ARG A 696 -53.98 -18.58 -1.11
C ARG A 696 -52.98 -19.23 -0.14
N LEU A 697 -52.81 -20.51 -0.26
CA LEU A 697 -51.89 -21.28 0.59
C LEU A 697 -50.43 -20.89 0.32
N ARG A 698 -50.05 -20.74 -0.95
CA ARG A 698 -48.73 -20.20 -1.33
C ARG A 698 -48.47 -18.83 -0.72
N SER A 699 -49.45 -17.93 -0.78
CA SER A 699 -49.35 -16.57 -0.21
C SER A 699 -49.18 -16.60 1.31
N ALA A 700 -49.94 -17.45 2.03
CA ALA A 700 -49.81 -17.65 3.48
C ALA A 700 -48.42 -18.18 3.87
N ARG A 701 -47.88 -19.15 3.14
CA ARG A 701 -46.51 -19.71 3.35
C ARG A 701 -45.42 -18.70 3.06
N LEU A 702 -45.58 -17.92 2.00
CA LEU A 702 -44.64 -16.85 1.68
C LEU A 702 -44.68 -15.70 2.70
N ALA A 703 -45.82 -15.42 3.31
CA ALA A 703 -45.94 -14.43 4.37
C ALA A 703 -45.14 -14.83 5.62
N LEU A 704 -45.16 -16.13 6.02
CA LEU A 704 -44.38 -16.64 7.14
C LEU A 704 -42.87 -16.50 6.86
N LEU A 705 -42.40 -16.96 5.70
CA LEU A 705 -40.98 -16.87 5.33
C LEU A 705 -40.53 -15.42 5.14
N GLY A 706 -41.43 -14.58 4.57
CA GLY A 706 -41.18 -13.16 4.38
C GLY A 706 -40.99 -12.40 5.69
N ALA A 707 -41.72 -12.74 6.73
CA ALA A 707 -41.56 -12.14 8.06
C ALA A 707 -40.22 -12.50 8.71
N ILE A 708 -39.74 -13.72 8.51
CA ILE A 708 -38.42 -14.15 8.98
C ILE A 708 -37.34 -13.45 8.18
N ASP A 709 -37.42 -13.45 6.85
CA ASP A 709 -36.49 -12.82 5.94
C ASP A 709 -36.40 -11.29 6.15
N GLU A 710 -37.50 -10.64 6.52
CA GLU A 710 -37.49 -9.22 6.87
C GLU A 710 -36.69 -8.93 8.13
N ARG A 711 -36.86 -9.75 9.17
CA ARG A 711 -36.11 -9.61 10.43
C ARG A 711 -34.63 -9.85 10.26
N LEU A 712 -34.27 -10.92 9.57
CA LEU A 712 -32.86 -11.21 9.25
C LEU A 712 -32.25 -10.18 8.33
N GLY A 713 -32.97 -9.82 7.28
CA GLY A 713 -32.52 -8.85 6.29
C GLY A 713 -32.28 -7.46 6.87
N ALA A 714 -32.85 -7.13 8.02
CA ALA A 714 -32.53 -5.91 8.74
C ALA A 714 -31.10 -5.94 9.30
N VAL A 715 -30.57 -7.13 9.66
CA VAL A 715 -29.23 -7.32 10.21
C VAL A 715 -28.22 -7.70 9.14
N ALA A 716 -28.53 -8.70 8.30
CA ALA A 716 -27.59 -9.18 7.30
C ALA A 716 -28.33 -9.92 6.16
N ASP A 717 -27.70 -9.90 4.97
CA ASP A 717 -28.11 -10.74 3.84
C ASP A 717 -27.46 -12.13 3.98
N PHE A 718 -28.18 -13.07 4.56
CA PHE A 718 -27.69 -14.44 4.79
C PHE A 718 -27.39 -15.22 3.50
N THR A 719 -27.88 -14.76 2.34
CA THR A 719 -27.55 -15.40 1.05
C THR A 719 -26.08 -15.24 0.67
N ARG A 720 -25.37 -14.29 1.26
CA ARG A 720 -23.95 -13.98 1.01
C ARG A 720 -23.00 -14.72 1.94
N LEU A 721 -23.50 -15.35 3.01
CA LEU A 721 -22.67 -16.10 3.94
C LEU A 721 -22.17 -17.38 3.29
N GLN A 722 -20.89 -17.69 3.53
CA GLN A 722 -20.29 -18.98 3.18
C GLN A 722 -20.51 -19.91 4.38
N GLY A 723 -21.12 -21.06 4.12
CA GLY A 723 -21.41 -22.08 5.11
C GLY A 723 -20.20 -22.90 5.51
#